data_a1f0ac75e9e29f225007135a62bdd95b
#
_entry.id   a1f0ac75e9e29f225007135a62bdd95b
#
_cell.length_a   1.000
_cell.length_b   1.000
_cell.length_c   1.000
_cell.angle_alpha   90.00
_cell.angle_beta   90.00
_cell.angle_gamma   90.00
#
_symmetry.space_group_name_H-M   'P 1'
#
loop_
_entity.id
_entity.type
_entity.pdbx_description
1 polymer ?
#
loop_
_entity_poly.entity_id
_entity_poly.type
_entity_poly.pdbx_seq_one_letter_code
_entity_poly.pdbx_strand_id
1 'polypeptide(L)'
;MRKKTYLIASFFFILISISSGSAYALEERLYDVAVIGAGSGGCSAAIQAARMGMSVALIEESDWIGGQMTGAAVSTMDDKTKTRTGIYLEFITKVREYYSARNTSVNICYWGSDTVAFEPWVGQMILKEMLRKAGLVDIILKARPTSVKVTENRVRSAVVKVDGKEVLFSAKVFIDATEYGDFIALSGARYRVGNSISPKIDNNAIIQDITYPAVIKQYKDGLPPELKVQGAPPGYTDHLFKFRMTIRKNGSTWPGDYPFSPVVHNAYRAIPDPSNNAIIDGGKPETWTSITKTVINWANDYPGQNGSSPNLSVDFLESPNFRALATREAMLKTLAFLYYMQTELGMSDWSVDNRQGYGGWFSTDWADWVEFPEKYRPILSLFPPFPYVRESRRLVGIRTMTVDDILRDEKLGRTLTSKPHSLALGEYPIDIHGKNDSIYLEADLGETKEKIPNDWNGDGGLFQIPFEVFVPEKLDGLLAAEKNISVSRVVNGSTRLQPVTMLTGQAAGAIAAMSVIQKVQPRQLRPLDVQTELWRSKSRLSLFDFEDAPNYSASWAGVEAAMLYGYMDPLTEKFFGVYDKMHWVEVRDVFRRALGIQKFPDRELQALVTVSEFSSWLEVLFKKDIKRYQGVIDGLAGDKPLTKGKLASTVLALLKVAPEIKDKK
;
A
#
# COMPACT_ATOMS: atom_id res chain seq x y z
N MET A 1 -82.68 -20.88 -59.40
CA MET A 1 -81.82 -19.71 -59.42
C MET A 1 -81.00 -19.75 -58.12
N ARG A 2 -79.75 -20.19 -58.23
CA ARG A 2 -78.81 -20.26 -57.08
C ARG A 2 -77.86 -19.08 -57.11
N LYS A 3 -77.90 -18.22 -56.12
CA LYS A 3 -76.91 -17.14 -55.91
C LYS A 3 -75.66 -17.73 -55.25
N LYS A 4 -74.50 -17.54 -55.91
CA LYS A 4 -73.18 -17.83 -55.33
C LYS A 4 -72.67 -16.60 -54.64
N THR A 5 -72.41 -16.74 -53.36
CA THR A 5 -71.76 -15.72 -52.53
C THR A 5 -70.24 -15.98 -52.54
N TYR A 6 -69.43 -14.99 -52.95
CA TYR A 6 -67.97 -15.07 -52.88
C TYR A 6 -67.53 -14.45 -51.55
N LEU A 7 -66.79 -15.24 -50.77
CA LEU A 7 -66.12 -14.80 -49.54
C LEU A 7 -64.73 -14.27 -49.92
N ILE A 8 -64.46 -12.97 -49.72
CA ILE A 8 -63.14 -12.36 -49.89
C ILE A 8 -62.45 -12.45 -48.53
N ALA A 9 -61.40 -13.30 -48.46
CA ALA A 9 -60.54 -13.36 -47.30
C ALA A 9 -59.42 -12.30 -47.44
N SER A 10 -59.49 -11.24 -46.64
CA SER A 10 -58.41 -10.24 -46.53
C SER A 10 -57.33 -10.79 -45.63
N PHE A 11 -56.15 -11.10 -46.20
CA PHE A 11 -54.94 -11.39 -45.43
C PHE A 11 -54.31 -10.07 -44.97
N PHE A 12 -54.38 -9.79 -43.67
CA PHE A 12 -53.58 -8.76 -43.04
C PHE A 12 -52.14 -9.30 -42.80
N PHE A 13 -51.17 -8.84 -43.56
CA PHE A 13 -49.77 -9.01 -43.25
C PHE A 13 -49.36 -8.02 -42.16
N ILE A 14 -49.16 -8.51 -40.94
CA ILE A 14 -48.51 -7.73 -39.88
C ILE A 14 -47.01 -7.81 -40.15
N LEU A 15 -46.42 -6.72 -40.66
CA LEU A 15 -44.98 -6.53 -40.69
C LEU A 15 -44.53 -6.27 -39.24
N ILE A 16 -43.99 -7.28 -38.58
CA ILE A 16 -43.21 -7.10 -37.35
C ILE A 16 -41.85 -6.54 -37.78
N SER A 17 -41.66 -5.24 -37.63
CA SER A 17 -40.37 -4.60 -37.70
C SER A 17 -39.54 -5.05 -36.50
N ILE A 18 -38.71 -6.09 -36.69
CA ILE A 18 -37.67 -6.41 -35.76
C ILE A 18 -36.62 -5.29 -35.91
N SER A 19 -36.68 -4.27 -35.06
CA SER A 19 -35.58 -3.35 -34.89
C SER A 19 -34.43 -4.13 -34.27
N SER A 20 -33.53 -4.62 -35.11
CA SER A 20 -32.20 -5.06 -34.66
C SER A 20 -31.49 -3.83 -34.14
N GLY A 21 -31.64 -3.59 -32.85
CA GLY A 21 -30.75 -2.66 -32.15
C GLY A 21 -29.33 -3.17 -32.38
N SER A 22 -28.55 -2.48 -33.14
CA SER A 22 -27.11 -2.68 -33.20
C SER A 22 -26.60 -2.48 -31.77
N ALA A 23 -26.31 -3.58 -31.10
CA ALA A 23 -25.50 -3.51 -29.89
C ALA A 23 -24.14 -2.98 -30.35
N TYR A 24 -23.90 -1.69 -30.17
CA TYR A 24 -22.58 -1.13 -30.39
C TYR A 24 -21.62 -1.88 -29.46
N ALA A 25 -20.66 -2.59 -30.04
CA ALA A 25 -19.61 -3.22 -29.26
C ALA A 25 -18.87 -2.12 -28.49
N LEU A 26 -18.64 -2.35 -27.19
CA LEU A 26 -17.85 -1.42 -26.39
C LEU A 26 -16.46 -1.27 -26.99
N GLU A 27 -15.89 -0.06 -26.89
CA GLU A 27 -14.46 0.12 -27.17
C GLU A 27 -13.67 -0.81 -26.24
N GLU A 28 -12.79 -1.63 -26.80
CA GLU A 28 -11.95 -2.54 -26.02
C GLU A 28 -10.50 -2.07 -26.00
N ARG A 29 -9.91 -2.04 -24.80
CA ARG A 29 -8.49 -1.74 -24.56
C ARG A 29 -7.81 -2.94 -23.94
N LEU A 30 -6.63 -3.29 -24.48
CA LEU A 30 -5.90 -4.51 -24.14
C LEU A 30 -4.59 -4.15 -23.42
N TYR A 31 -4.35 -4.78 -22.26
CA TYR A 31 -3.15 -4.59 -21.48
C TYR A 31 -2.59 -5.92 -20.95
N ASP A 32 -1.34 -5.90 -20.55
CA ASP A 32 -0.76 -7.01 -19.78
C ASP A 32 -1.29 -7.00 -18.35
N VAL A 33 -1.32 -5.81 -17.73
CA VAL A 33 -1.76 -5.59 -16.35
C VAL A 33 -2.73 -4.42 -16.29
N ALA A 34 -3.86 -4.60 -15.59
CA ALA A 34 -4.77 -3.51 -15.26
C ALA A 34 -4.75 -3.29 -13.73
N VAL A 35 -4.34 -2.11 -13.32
CA VAL A 35 -4.33 -1.68 -11.91
C VAL A 35 -5.55 -0.79 -11.68
N ILE A 36 -6.44 -1.21 -10.79
CA ILE A 36 -7.66 -0.49 -10.44
C ILE A 36 -7.43 0.22 -9.11
N GLY A 37 -7.46 1.54 -9.13
CA GLY A 37 -7.05 2.43 -8.05
C GLY A 37 -5.60 2.88 -8.22
N ALA A 38 -5.39 4.20 -8.27
CA ALA A 38 -4.06 4.81 -8.33
C ALA A 38 -3.62 5.33 -6.95
N GLY A 39 -3.93 4.57 -5.89
CA GLY A 39 -3.40 4.82 -4.56
C GLY A 39 -1.88 4.69 -4.49
N SER A 40 -1.32 4.77 -3.30
CA SER A 40 0.13 4.59 -3.07
C SER A 40 0.63 3.23 -3.57
N GLY A 41 -0.13 2.16 -3.29
CA GLY A 41 0.15 0.82 -3.78
C GLY A 41 -0.13 0.67 -5.27
N GLY A 42 -1.22 1.24 -5.79
CA GLY A 42 -1.56 1.18 -7.21
C GLY A 42 -0.50 1.84 -8.10
N CYS A 43 -0.04 3.04 -7.74
CA CYS A 43 1.07 3.70 -8.43
C CYS A 43 2.34 2.84 -8.40
N SER A 44 2.67 2.27 -7.23
CA SER A 44 3.86 1.42 -7.07
C SER A 44 3.76 0.13 -7.87
N ALA A 45 2.58 -0.49 -7.95
CA ALA A 45 2.32 -1.67 -8.75
C ALA A 45 2.49 -1.39 -10.25
N ALA A 46 1.91 -0.28 -10.73
CA ALA A 46 2.04 0.13 -12.12
C ALA A 46 3.48 0.42 -12.50
N ILE A 47 4.23 1.15 -11.66
CA ILE A 47 5.66 1.44 -11.89
C ILE A 47 6.47 0.15 -11.97
N GLN A 48 6.28 -0.78 -11.02
CA GLN A 48 7.04 -2.04 -10.99
C GLN A 48 6.72 -2.91 -12.20
N ALA A 49 5.45 -3.08 -12.55
CA ALA A 49 5.05 -3.89 -13.70
C ALA A 49 5.58 -3.30 -15.02
N ALA A 50 5.49 -1.98 -15.20
CA ALA A 50 6.00 -1.30 -16.39
C ALA A 50 7.52 -1.43 -16.52
N ARG A 51 8.28 -1.29 -15.42
CA ARG A 51 9.75 -1.51 -15.40
C ARG A 51 10.15 -2.94 -15.78
N MET A 52 9.25 -3.89 -15.61
CA MET A 52 9.42 -5.28 -16.07
C MET A 52 8.90 -5.52 -17.49
N GLY A 53 8.55 -4.45 -18.24
CA GLY A 53 8.19 -4.48 -19.66
C GLY A 53 6.70 -4.74 -19.94
N MET A 54 5.83 -4.63 -18.94
CA MET A 54 4.38 -4.83 -19.11
C MET A 54 3.70 -3.55 -19.60
N SER A 55 2.72 -3.68 -20.50
CA SER A 55 1.75 -2.62 -20.78
C SER A 55 0.74 -2.55 -19.64
N VAL A 56 0.56 -1.36 -19.07
CA VAL A 56 -0.23 -1.17 -17.84
C VAL A 56 -1.32 -0.12 -18.04
N ALA A 57 -2.58 -0.47 -17.72
CA ALA A 57 -3.62 0.51 -17.45
C ALA A 57 -3.65 0.81 -15.96
N LEU A 58 -3.46 2.08 -15.57
CA LEU A 58 -3.66 2.57 -14.22
C LEU A 58 -4.95 3.39 -14.18
N ILE A 59 -6.00 2.84 -13.56
CA ILE A 59 -7.36 3.35 -13.60
C ILE A 59 -7.71 3.94 -12.23
N GLU A 60 -8.14 5.22 -12.21
CA GLU A 60 -8.40 5.96 -10.97
C GLU A 60 -9.74 6.70 -11.06
N GLU A 61 -10.57 6.58 -10.02
CA GLU A 61 -11.89 7.20 -9.96
C GLU A 61 -11.85 8.73 -9.86
N SER A 62 -10.80 9.28 -9.27
CA SER A 62 -10.58 10.72 -9.12
C SER A 62 -9.65 11.30 -10.21
N ASP A 63 -9.35 12.59 -10.12
CA ASP A 63 -8.33 13.25 -10.93
C ASP A 63 -6.96 13.31 -10.23
N TRP A 64 -6.82 12.63 -9.09
CA TRP A 64 -5.61 12.55 -8.27
C TRP A 64 -5.04 11.14 -8.17
N ILE A 65 -3.72 11.00 -8.28
CA ILE A 65 -2.99 9.76 -8.01
C ILE A 65 -2.18 9.86 -6.73
N GLY A 66 -1.89 8.73 -6.08
CA GLY A 66 -1.14 8.60 -4.84
C GLY A 66 -2.02 8.35 -3.60
N GLY A 67 -3.34 8.31 -3.77
CA GLY A 67 -4.31 7.91 -2.75
C GLY A 67 -4.16 8.66 -1.43
N GLN A 68 -4.01 7.90 -0.33
CA GLN A 68 -3.96 8.45 1.03
C GLN A 68 -2.91 9.55 1.21
N MET A 69 -1.75 9.50 0.54
CA MET A 69 -0.67 10.45 0.75
C MET A 69 -0.79 11.73 -0.10
N THR A 70 -1.69 11.77 -1.06
CA THR A 70 -1.91 12.91 -1.95
C THR A 70 -3.37 13.31 -2.01
N GLY A 71 -4.23 12.51 -2.65
CA GLY A 71 -5.66 12.76 -2.81
C GLY A 71 -6.43 12.81 -1.50
N ALA A 72 -5.99 12.15 -0.44
CA ALA A 72 -6.53 12.29 0.92
C ALA A 72 -5.62 13.12 1.85
N ALA A 73 -4.62 13.81 1.33
CA ALA A 73 -3.76 14.76 2.04
C ALA A 73 -3.03 14.24 3.30
N VAL A 74 -2.85 12.92 3.48
CA VAL A 74 -2.01 12.38 4.57
C VAL A 74 -0.57 12.34 4.10
N SER A 75 0.03 13.50 3.91
CA SER A 75 1.31 13.71 3.23
C SER A 75 2.52 13.81 4.16
N THR A 76 2.35 13.47 5.42
CA THR A 76 3.44 13.19 6.37
C THR A 76 3.58 11.68 6.48
N MET A 77 4.73 11.13 6.12
CA MET A 77 4.94 9.69 6.08
C MET A 77 4.95 9.08 7.47
N ASP A 78 4.13 8.07 7.67
CA ASP A 78 4.10 7.26 8.90
C ASP A 78 5.24 6.21 8.84
N ASP A 79 6.46 6.69 8.91
CA ASP A 79 7.70 5.99 8.60
C ASP A 79 8.55 5.80 9.86
N LYS A 80 8.95 4.56 10.14
CA LYS A 80 9.85 4.17 11.24
C LYS A 80 11.27 3.83 10.75
N THR A 81 11.61 4.20 9.52
CA THR A 81 12.91 4.11 8.85
C THR A 81 13.34 2.75 8.30
N LYS A 82 13.05 1.64 8.95
CA LYS A 82 13.50 0.31 8.50
C LYS A 82 12.76 -0.22 7.27
N THR A 83 11.64 0.39 6.90
CA THR A 83 10.93 0.10 5.64
C THR A 83 11.42 0.93 4.45
N ARG A 84 12.45 1.77 4.62
CA ARG A 84 13.03 2.60 3.54
C ARG A 84 13.83 1.75 2.57
N THR A 85 13.14 1.16 1.61
CA THR A 85 13.70 0.28 0.60
C THR A 85 12.88 0.37 -0.69
N GLY A 86 13.37 -0.18 -1.79
CA GLY A 86 12.64 -0.29 -3.05
C GLY A 86 12.03 1.03 -3.52
N ILE A 87 10.80 0.94 -4.02
CA ILE A 87 10.09 2.08 -4.62
C ILE A 87 9.74 3.18 -3.58
N TYR A 88 9.53 2.79 -2.33
CA TYR A 88 9.28 3.75 -1.25
C TYR A 88 10.51 4.63 -0.99
N LEU A 89 11.70 4.03 -0.89
CA LEU A 89 12.95 4.78 -0.73
C LEU A 89 13.19 5.72 -1.93
N GLU A 90 12.93 5.26 -3.15
CA GLU A 90 13.04 6.09 -4.35
C GLU A 90 12.12 7.31 -4.27
N PHE A 91 10.86 7.10 -3.87
CA PHE A 91 9.90 8.19 -3.74
C PHE A 91 10.34 9.25 -2.72
N ILE A 92 10.68 8.85 -1.49
CA ILE A 92 11.09 9.82 -0.44
C ILE A 92 12.41 10.50 -0.77
N THR A 93 13.31 9.83 -1.50
CA THR A 93 14.55 10.43 -1.99
C THR A 93 14.25 11.58 -2.95
N LYS A 94 13.33 11.38 -3.91
CA LYS A 94 12.89 12.44 -4.84
C LYS A 94 12.16 13.59 -4.12
N VAL A 95 11.39 13.29 -3.08
CA VAL A 95 10.79 14.32 -2.22
C VAL A 95 11.88 15.18 -1.56
N ARG A 96 12.88 14.55 -0.97
CA ARG A 96 14.01 15.26 -0.34
C ARG A 96 14.79 16.11 -1.36
N GLU A 97 15.06 15.58 -2.53
CA GLU A 97 15.74 16.31 -3.63
C GLU A 97 14.93 17.54 -4.06
N TYR A 98 13.61 17.41 -4.22
CA TYR A 98 12.72 18.50 -4.61
C TYR A 98 12.77 19.67 -3.63
N TYR A 99 12.66 19.39 -2.32
CA TYR A 99 12.66 20.44 -1.29
C TYR A 99 14.05 20.97 -0.96
N SER A 100 15.07 20.13 -1.02
CA SER A 100 16.47 20.56 -0.87
C SER A 100 16.88 21.60 -1.92
N ALA A 101 16.47 21.41 -3.17
CA ALA A 101 16.68 22.38 -4.24
C ALA A 101 15.97 23.74 -4.01
N ARG A 102 15.09 23.82 -3.00
CA ARG A 102 14.34 25.02 -2.57
C ARG A 102 14.73 25.52 -1.19
N ASN A 103 15.81 24.99 -0.63
CA ASN A 103 16.27 25.28 0.73
C ASN A 103 15.18 25.07 1.80
N THR A 104 14.29 24.09 1.59
CA THR A 104 13.17 23.80 2.47
C THR A 104 13.36 22.43 3.13
N SER A 105 13.18 22.34 4.46
CA SER A 105 13.24 21.07 5.19
C SER A 105 11.97 20.26 4.95
N VAL A 106 12.11 18.93 4.84
CA VAL A 106 10.99 17.98 4.87
C VAL A 106 10.75 17.38 6.26
N ASN A 107 11.71 17.55 7.18
CA ASN A 107 11.67 17.04 8.53
C ASN A 107 11.08 18.08 9.50
N ILE A 108 9.81 18.39 9.31
CA ILE A 108 9.12 19.47 10.02
C ILE A 108 7.97 18.96 10.90
N CYS A 109 7.62 17.70 10.83
CA CYS A 109 6.61 17.08 11.67
C CYS A 109 7.22 16.67 13.02
N TYR A 110 6.55 17.05 14.13
CA TYR A 110 7.13 16.91 15.46
C TYR A 110 7.36 15.46 15.92
N TRP A 111 6.56 14.51 15.48
CA TRP A 111 6.57 13.16 16.03
C TRP A 111 7.66 12.22 15.48
N GLY A 112 8.46 12.70 14.55
CA GLY A 112 9.56 11.92 14.00
C GLY A 112 10.76 12.77 13.58
N SER A 113 11.91 12.58 14.21
CA SER A 113 13.14 13.33 13.92
C SER A 113 13.68 13.17 12.49
N ASP A 114 13.17 12.19 11.73
CA ASP A 114 13.57 11.93 10.34
C ASP A 114 12.33 11.67 9.45
N THR A 115 11.16 12.11 9.87
CA THR A 115 9.91 11.95 9.12
C THR A 115 9.92 12.83 7.88
N VAL A 116 9.53 12.25 6.74
CA VAL A 116 9.41 12.98 5.48
C VAL A 116 7.98 13.48 5.31
N ALA A 117 7.84 14.79 5.19
CA ALA A 117 6.57 15.45 4.86
C ALA A 117 6.69 16.18 3.52
N PHE A 118 5.57 16.36 2.83
CA PHE A 118 5.51 17.07 1.56
C PHE A 118 4.12 17.65 1.30
N GLU A 119 4.03 18.60 0.40
CA GLU A 119 2.75 19.09 -0.10
C GLU A 119 2.11 18.01 -1.00
N PRO A 120 0.80 17.70 -0.86
CA PRO A 120 0.13 16.67 -1.66
C PRO A 120 0.36 16.76 -3.17
N TRP A 121 0.33 17.98 -3.73
CA TRP A 121 0.56 18.19 -5.16
C TRP A 121 2.00 17.81 -5.60
N VAL A 122 2.99 18.02 -4.72
CA VAL A 122 4.39 17.62 -4.98
C VAL A 122 4.49 16.10 -5.00
N GLY A 123 3.84 15.42 -4.04
CA GLY A 123 3.78 13.96 -4.04
C GLY A 123 3.16 13.40 -5.32
N GLN A 124 2.04 13.98 -5.77
CA GLN A 124 1.40 13.60 -7.03
C GLN A 124 2.33 13.84 -8.25
N MET A 125 2.98 14.99 -8.29
CA MET A 125 3.91 15.35 -9.37
C MET A 125 5.06 14.33 -9.46
N ILE A 126 5.66 13.97 -8.33
CA ILE A 126 6.76 12.98 -8.27
C ILE A 126 6.27 11.61 -8.74
N LEU A 127 5.10 11.15 -8.30
CA LEU A 127 4.53 9.88 -8.77
C LEU A 127 4.26 9.88 -10.27
N LYS A 128 3.70 10.96 -10.82
CA LYS A 128 3.50 11.12 -12.27
C LYS A 128 4.84 11.06 -13.03
N GLU A 129 5.89 11.66 -12.49
CA GLU A 129 7.22 11.57 -13.08
C GLU A 129 7.78 10.14 -13.03
N MET A 130 7.62 9.43 -11.90
CA MET A 130 8.06 8.04 -11.75
C MET A 130 7.32 7.11 -12.72
N LEU A 131 6.00 7.27 -12.88
CA LEU A 131 5.18 6.53 -13.84
C LEU A 131 5.61 6.79 -15.28
N ARG A 132 5.80 8.07 -15.63
CA ARG A 132 6.28 8.46 -16.97
C ARG A 132 7.66 7.87 -17.28
N LYS A 133 8.58 7.84 -16.31
CA LYS A 133 9.92 7.25 -16.46
C LYS A 133 9.89 5.72 -16.52
N ALA A 134 8.91 5.08 -15.87
CA ALA A 134 8.71 3.64 -16.00
C ALA A 134 8.30 3.26 -17.43
N GLY A 135 7.60 4.15 -18.16
CA GLY A 135 7.07 3.92 -19.49
C GLY A 135 5.91 2.92 -19.48
N LEU A 136 5.29 2.69 -20.63
CA LEU A 136 4.24 1.69 -20.85
C LEU A 136 3.05 1.75 -19.87
N VAL A 137 2.77 2.91 -19.27
CA VAL A 137 1.65 3.14 -18.36
C VAL A 137 0.70 4.16 -18.94
N ASP A 138 -0.54 3.74 -19.18
CA ASP A 138 -1.66 4.63 -19.47
C ASP A 138 -2.38 4.97 -18.17
N ILE A 139 -2.38 6.25 -17.79
CA ILE A 139 -3.08 6.76 -16.61
C ILE A 139 -4.47 7.22 -17.05
N ILE A 140 -5.51 6.55 -16.55
CA ILE A 140 -6.91 6.82 -16.87
C ILE A 140 -7.59 7.34 -15.60
N LEU A 141 -7.80 8.64 -15.53
CA LEU A 141 -8.42 9.33 -14.40
C LEU A 141 -9.93 9.47 -14.61
N LYS A 142 -10.68 9.78 -13.54
CA LYS A 142 -12.15 9.89 -13.53
C LYS A 142 -12.81 8.66 -14.12
N ALA A 143 -12.24 7.50 -13.80
CA ALA A 143 -12.60 6.23 -14.36
C ALA A 143 -12.79 5.18 -13.27
N ARG A 144 -13.92 4.48 -13.29
CA ARG A 144 -14.24 3.45 -12.30
C ARG A 144 -14.82 2.19 -12.95
N PRO A 145 -14.49 1.01 -12.42
CA PRO A 145 -15.13 -0.24 -12.88
C PRO A 145 -16.60 -0.27 -12.47
N THR A 146 -17.45 -0.74 -13.39
CA THR A 146 -18.88 -0.94 -13.18
C THR A 146 -19.27 -2.41 -13.16
N SER A 147 -18.52 -3.25 -13.87
CA SER A 147 -18.71 -4.70 -13.86
C SER A 147 -17.42 -5.44 -14.21
N VAL A 148 -17.36 -6.71 -13.81
CA VAL A 148 -16.21 -7.59 -14.03
C VAL A 148 -16.68 -8.89 -14.70
N LYS A 149 -16.00 -9.30 -15.76
CA LYS A 149 -16.23 -10.58 -16.43
C LYS A 149 -15.27 -11.62 -15.89
N VAL A 150 -15.82 -12.64 -15.26
CA VAL A 150 -15.10 -13.83 -14.80
C VAL A 150 -15.48 -15.00 -15.69
N THR A 151 -14.49 -15.72 -16.22
CA THR A 151 -14.69 -16.92 -17.01
C THR A 151 -13.68 -17.98 -16.57
N GLU A 152 -14.14 -19.21 -16.36
CA GLU A 152 -13.31 -20.32 -15.90
C GLU A 152 -12.53 -19.97 -14.62
N ASN A 153 -13.25 -19.38 -13.66
CA ASN A 153 -12.68 -18.94 -12.37
C ASN A 153 -11.51 -17.94 -12.50
N ARG A 154 -11.49 -17.15 -13.58
CA ARG A 154 -10.47 -16.14 -13.84
C ARG A 154 -11.07 -14.81 -14.26
N VAL A 155 -10.58 -13.71 -13.70
CA VAL A 155 -10.89 -12.36 -14.17
C VAL A 155 -10.30 -12.16 -15.56
N ARG A 156 -11.14 -11.76 -16.53
CA ARG A 156 -10.75 -11.59 -17.94
C ARG A 156 -10.82 -10.15 -18.39
N SER A 157 -11.86 -9.44 -17.97
CA SER A 157 -12.07 -8.05 -18.35
C SER A 157 -12.96 -7.33 -17.34
N ALA A 158 -12.95 -6.03 -17.40
CA ALA A 158 -13.82 -5.14 -16.63
C ALA A 158 -14.41 -4.07 -17.55
N VAL A 159 -15.68 -3.75 -17.36
CA VAL A 159 -16.28 -2.55 -17.93
C VAL A 159 -15.95 -1.39 -16.99
N VAL A 160 -15.38 -0.34 -17.56
CA VAL A 160 -14.97 0.86 -16.82
C VAL A 160 -15.69 2.07 -17.43
N LYS A 161 -16.33 2.86 -16.59
CA LYS A 161 -16.92 4.14 -16.96
C LYS A 161 -15.81 5.19 -17.00
N VAL A 162 -15.49 5.71 -18.17
CA VAL A 162 -14.46 6.73 -18.42
C VAL A 162 -15.16 7.95 -19.04
N ASP A 163 -15.10 9.10 -18.40
CA ASP A 163 -15.79 10.33 -18.86
C ASP A 163 -17.27 10.08 -19.26
N GLY A 164 -17.98 9.27 -18.46
CA GLY A 164 -19.39 8.94 -18.69
C GLY A 164 -19.64 7.83 -19.72
N LYS A 165 -18.62 7.32 -20.44
CA LYS A 165 -18.73 6.24 -21.42
C LYS A 165 -18.21 4.93 -20.87
N GLU A 166 -18.86 3.84 -21.24
CA GLU A 166 -18.38 2.49 -20.90
C GLU A 166 -17.31 2.02 -21.90
N VAL A 167 -16.19 1.56 -21.37
CA VAL A 167 -15.05 1.01 -22.12
C VAL A 167 -14.71 -0.35 -21.52
N LEU A 168 -14.46 -1.34 -22.34
CA LEU A 168 -14.04 -2.68 -21.91
C LEU A 168 -12.51 -2.70 -21.79
N PHE A 169 -12.03 -3.01 -20.59
CA PHE A 169 -10.60 -3.25 -20.33
C PHE A 169 -10.36 -4.74 -20.17
N SER A 170 -9.54 -5.30 -21.04
CA SER A 170 -9.10 -6.69 -20.99
C SER A 170 -7.64 -6.75 -20.57
N ALA A 171 -7.30 -7.58 -19.59
CA ALA A 171 -5.93 -7.74 -19.12
C ALA A 171 -5.61 -9.19 -18.75
N LYS A 172 -4.32 -9.53 -18.76
CA LYS A 172 -3.85 -10.86 -18.32
C LYS A 172 -3.94 -11.01 -16.82
N VAL A 173 -3.69 -9.92 -16.06
CA VAL A 173 -3.80 -9.84 -14.60
C VAL A 173 -4.40 -8.49 -14.21
N PHE A 174 -5.32 -8.51 -13.26
CA PHE A 174 -5.89 -7.33 -12.60
C PHE A 174 -5.30 -7.20 -11.19
N ILE A 175 -5.08 -5.97 -10.75
CA ILE A 175 -4.65 -5.65 -9.39
C ILE A 175 -5.69 -4.71 -8.78
N ASP A 176 -6.35 -5.12 -7.69
CA ASP A 176 -7.16 -4.21 -6.89
C ASP A 176 -6.26 -3.41 -5.96
N ALA A 177 -6.19 -2.11 -6.21
CA ALA A 177 -5.54 -1.11 -5.38
C ALA A 177 -6.51 0.04 -5.03
N THR A 178 -7.82 -0.25 -5.02
CA THR A 178 -8.85 0.70 -4.65
C THR A 178 -8.83 0.97 -3.14
N GLU A 179 -9.24 2.15 -2.73
CA GLU A 179 -9.29 2.54 -1.31
C GLU A 179 -10.27 1.66 -0.50
N TYR A 180 -11.29 1.10 -1.16
CA TYR A 180 -12.40 0.38 -0.52
C TYR A 180 -12.40 -1.13 -0.80
N GLY A 181 -11.51 -1.65 -1.67
CA GLY A 181 -11.54 -3.04 -2.13
C GLY A 181 -12.75 -3.32 -3.03
N ASP A 182 -13.19 -2.32 -3.79
CA ASP A 182 -14.40 -2.42 -4.60
C ASP A 182 -14.23 -3.40 -5.78
N PHE A 183 -13.03 -3.53 -6.34
CA PHE A 183 -12.79 -4.44 -7.45
C PHE A 183 -12.77 -5.91 -7.01
N ILE A 184 -12.27 -6.19 -5.80
CA ILE A 184 -12.37 -7.52 -5.16
C ILE A 184 -13.84 -7.93 -5.07
N ALA A 185 -14.71 -7.05 -4.56
CA ALA A 185 -16.14 -7.32 -4.45
C ALA A 185 -16.81 -7.53 -5.81
N LEU A 186 -16.55 -6.64 -6.79
CA LEU A 186 -17.09 -6.75 -8.16
C LEU A 186 -16.63 -8.02 -8.88
N SER A 187 -15.44 -8.52 -8.59
CA SER A 187 -14.91 -9.75 -9.18
C SER A 187 -15.54 -11.03 -8.61
N GLY A 188 -16.29 -10.92 -7.50
CA GLY A 188 -16.82 -12.07 -6.77
C GLY A 188 -15.78 -12.81 -5.92
N ALA A 189 -14.58 -12.29 -5.76
CA ALA A 189 -13.60 -12.83 -4.81
C ALA A 189 -14.11 -12.65 -3.38
N ARG A 190 -13.82 -13.60 -2.50
CA ARG A 190 -14.19 -13.49 -1.09
C ARG A 190 -13.33 -12.44 -0.40
N TYR A 191 -13.93 -11.69 0.50
CA TYR A 191 -13.28 -10.67 1.31
C TYR A 191 -13.81 -10.66 2.74
N ARG A 192 -13.03 -10.04 3.62
CA ARG A 192 -13.40 -9.74 5.00
C ARG A 192 -13.77 -8.26 5.12
N VAL A 193 -14.82 -7.98 5.88
CA VAL A 193 -15.21 -6.64 6.30
C VAL A 193 -15.76 -6.70 7.72
N GLY A 194 -15.32 -5.79 8.59
CA GLY A 194 -15.52 -6.03 10.02
C GLY A 194 -14.99 -7.41 10.38
N ASN A 195 -15.72 -8.16 11.22
CA ASN A 195 -15.39 -9.55 11.60
C ASN A 195 -16.15 -10.59 10.77
N SER A 196 -16.61 -10.22 9.59
CA SER A 196 -17.39 -11.11 8.73
C SER A 196 -16.74 -11.35 7.38
N ILE A 197 -17.17 -12.43 6.70
CA ILE A 197 -16.65 -12.85 5.40
C ILE A 197 -17.78 -12.87 4.39
N SER A 198 -17.58 -12.24 3.20
CA SER A 198 -18.53 -12.27 2.10
C SER A 198 -18.88 -13.71 1.67
N PRO A 199 -20.12 -14.01 1.28
CA PRO A 199 -21.28 -13.11 1.17
C PRO A 199 -22.06 -12.92 2.48
N LYS A 200 -21.63 -13.45 3.61
CA LYS A 200 -22.32 -13.35 4.90
C LYS A 200 -21.75 -12.19 5.73
N ILE A 201 -22.13 -10.96 5.35
CA ILE A 201 -21.70 -9.76 6.06
C ILE A 201 -22.67 -9.47 7.22
N ASP A 202 -22.11 -9.20 8.40
CA ASP A 202 -22.88 -8.68 9.53
C ASP A 202 -23.04 -7.16 9.37
N ASN A 203 -24.23 -6.71 9.02
CA ASN A 203 -24.53 -5.29 8.82
C ASN A 203 -24.43 -4.46 10.12
N ASN A 204 -24.39 -5.09 11.29
CA ASN A 204 -24.16 -4.40 12.56
C ASN A 204 -22.67 -4.27 12.91
N ALA A 205 -21.79 -4.88 12.12
CA ALA A 205 -20.35 -4.76 12.33
C ALA A 205 -19.87 -3.33 12.04
N ILE A 206 -18.73 -3.01 12.61
CA ILE A 206 -18.10 -1.70 12.47
C ILE A 206 -16.75 -1.83 11.80
N ILE A 207 -16.27 -0.73 11.23
CA ILE A 207 -14.92 -0.57 10.71
C ILE A 207 -14.20 0.58 11.43
N GLN A 208 -12.93 0.78 11.13
CA GLN A 208 -12.18 1.91 11.67
C GLN A 208 -12.75 3.24 11.19
N ASP A 209 -12.68 4.25 12.05
CA ASP A 209 -13.07 5.62 11.72
C ASP A 209 -12.27 6.17 10.54
N ILE A 210 -12.92 7.00 9.73
CA ILE A 210 -12.28 7.78 8.67
C ILE A 210 -11.90 9.16 9.16
N THR A 211 -11.08 9.87 8.39
CA THR A 211 -10.86 11.31 8.56
C THR A 211 -11.05 11.99 7.22
N TYR A 212 -11.67 13.17 7.19
CA TYR A 212 -11.60 14.03 6.02
C TYR A 212 -10.51 15.08 6.26
N PRO A 213 -9.29 14.93 5.74
CA PRO A 213 -8.23 15.89 5.98
C PRO A 213 -8.45 17.20 5.21
N ALA A 214 -7.77 18.26 5.64
CA ALA A 214 -7.67 19.49 4.89
C ALA A 214 -6.27 20.10 5.06
N VAL A 215 -5.65 20.48 3.96
CA VAL A 215 -4.40 21.24 4.00
C VAL A 215 -4.75 22.69 4.33
N ILE A 216 -4.18 23.22 5.40
CA ILE A 216 -4.37 24.61 5.82
C ILE A 216 -3.06 25.35 5.87
N LYS A 217 -3.11 26.65 5.62
CA LYS A 217 -1.97 27.55 5.73
C LYS A 217 -2.32 28.87 6.39
N GLN A 218 -1.29 29.57 6.88
CA GLN A 218 -1.38 30.93 7.36
C GLN A 218 -1.32 31.94 6.19
N TYR A 219 -2.25 32.86 6.16
CA TYR A 219 -2.34 33.97 5.19
C TYR A 219 -1.80 35.25 5.85
N LYS A 220 -0.48 35.42 5.85
CA LYS A 220 0.20 36.54 6.55
C LYS A 220 -0.19 37.91 6.01
N ASP A 221 -0.56 38.01 4.73
CA ASP A 221 -0.98 39.26 4.06
C ASP A 221 -2.50 39.51 4.15
N GLY A 222 -3.19 38.74 4.98
CA GLY A 222 -4.64 38.77 5.16
C GLY A 222 -5.37 37.61 4.52
N LEU A 223 -6.36 37.09 5.23
CA LEU A 223 -7.19 35.96 4.76
C LEU A 223 -8.17 36.47 3.68
N PRO A 224 -8.18 35.87 2.47
CA PRO A 224 -9.19 36.14 1.47
C PRO A 224 -10.61 35.93 2.02
N PRO A 225 -11.55 36.86 1.80
CA PRO A 225 -12.90 36.77 2.39
C PRO A 225 -13.63 35.45 2.07
N GLU A 226 -13.45 34.94 0.85
CA GLU A 226 -14.02 33.66 0.39
C GLU A 226 -13.47 32.44 1.10
N LEU A 227 -12.31 32.56 1.75
CA LEU A 227 -11.68 31.47 2.54
C LEU A 227 -11.99 31.56 4.03
N LYS A 228 -12.73 32.59 4.46
CA LYS A 228 -13.27 32.64 5.81
C LYS A 228 -14.54 31.80 5.90
N VAL A 229 -14.63 30.91 6.90
CA VAL A 229 -15.84 30.08 7.09
C VAL A 229 -17.02 30.98 7.49
N GLN A 230 -18.05 31.01 6.65
CA GLN A 230 -19.20 31.92 6.76
C GLN A 230 -20.22 31.38 7.78
N GLY A 231 -19.92 31.56 9.08
CA GLY A 231 -20.74 31.11 10.20
C GLY A 231 -20.59 29.62 10.50
N ALA A 232 -21.18 29.20 11.60
CA ALA A 232 -21.07 27.81 12.09
C ALA A 232 -21.63 26.81 11.08
N PRO A 233 -20.83 25.80 10.69
CA PRO A 233 -21.31 24.71 9.81
C PRO A 233 -22.40 23.85 10.47
N PRO A 234 -23.22 23.12 9.69
CA PRO A 234 -24.17 22.16 10.22
C PRO A 234 -23.50 21.17 11.19
N GLY A 235 -24.13 20.92 12.34
CA GLY A 235 -23.59 20.01 13.36
C GLY A 235 -22.46 20.59 14.21
N TYR A 236 -22.08 21.85 14.02
CA TYR A 236 -21.05 22.49 14.85
C TYR A 236 -21.47 22.61 16.30
N THR A 237 -20.58 22.13 17.20
CA THR A 237 -20.58 22.46 18.61
C THR A 237 -19.14 22.65 19.07
N ASP A 238 -18.84 23.72 19.78
CA ASP A 238 -17.49 24.03 20.29
C ASP A 238 -16.96 22.96 21.25
N HIS A 239 -17.85 22.32 22.00
CA HIS A 239 -17.55 21.24 22.93
C HIS A 239 -16.76 20.09 22.29
N LEU A 240 -17.08 19.70 21.04
CA LEU A 240 -16.38 18.65 20.32
C LEU A 240 -14.88 18.97 20.10
N PHE A 241 -14.53 20.23 19.96
CA PHE A 241 -13.18 20.66 19.60
C PHE A 241 -12.38 21.10 20.82
N LYS A 242 -13.02 21.66 21.85
CA LYS A 242 -12.38 21.93 23.15
C LYS A 242 -11.74 20.68 23.73
N PHE A 243 -12.48 19.56 23.71
CA PHE A 243 -11.94 18.28 24.17
C PHE A 243 -10.69 17.86 23.38
N ARG A 244 -10.68 18.04 22.08
CA ARG A 244 -9.56 17.65 21.19
C ARG A 244 -8.32 18.50 21.40
N MET A 245 -8.51 19.77 21.74
CA MET A 245 -7.41 20.69 22.01
C MET A 245 -6.78 20.48 23.40
N THR A 246 -7.41 19.67 24.26
CA THR A 246 -6.97 19.40 25.64
C THR A 246 -6.78 17.90 25.93
N ILE A 247 -6.86 17.05 24.91
CA ILE A 247 -6.77 15.60 25.07
C ILE A 247 -5.49 15.19 25.78
N ARG A 248 -5.63 14.26 26.69
CA ARG A 248 -4.56 13.54 27.35
C ARG A 248 -4.71 12.04 27.10
N LYS A 249 -3.60 11.38 26.80
CA LYS A 249 -3.52 9.93 26.71
C LYS A 249 -3.05 9.42 28.08
N ASN A 250 -3.84 8.57 28.74
CA ASN A 250 -3.49 7.97 30.04
C ASN A 250 -3.08 9.01 31.12
N GLY A 251 -3.77 10.14 31.16
CA GLY A 251 -3.48 11.22 32.13
C GLY A 251 -2.31 12.11 31.74
N SER A 252 -1.57 11.80 30.67
CA SER A 252 -0.51 12.64 30.12
C SER A 252 -1.03 13.50 28.97
N THR A 253 -0.32 14.60 28.69
CA THR A 253 -0.60 15.43 27.52
C THR A 253 -0.11 14.71 26.27
N TRP A 254 -0.96 14.57 25.27
CA TRP A 254 -0.58 14.09 23.95
C TRP A 254 -0.75 15.23 22.94
N PRO A 255 0.20 15.48 22.03
CA PRO A 255 1.41 14.71 21.77
C PRO A 255 2.55 15.02 22.77
N GLY A 256 3.12 13.98 23.36
CA GLY A 256 4.24 14.09 24.29
C GLY A 256 3.93 14.92 25.54
N ASP A 257 4.95 15.57 26.09
CA ASP A 257 4.87 16.37 27.33
C ASP A 257 4.46 17.84 27.09
N TYR A 258 4.10 18.18 25.84
CA TYR A 258 3.73 19.56 25.51
C TYR A 258 2.24 19.80 25.75
N PRO A 259 1.87 20.95 26.33
CA PRO A 259 0.47 21.36 26.40
C PRO A 259 -0.15 21.40 25.00
N PHE A 260 -1.32 20.81 24.82
CA PHE A 260 -2.00 20.86 23.55
C PHE A 260 -2.41 22.30 23.21
N SER A 261 -1.90 22.81 22.12
CA SER A 261 -2.08 24.19 21.67
C SER A 261 -2.16 24.24 20.15
N PRO A 262 -2.61 25.34 19.53
CA PRO A 262 -2.55 25.54 18.08
C PRO A 262 -1.15 25.31 17.51
N VAL A 263 -0.09 25.70 18.21
CA VAL A 263 1.31 25.49 17.79
C VAL A 263 1.64 24.00 17.73
N VAL A 264 1.27 23.24 18.76
CA VAL A 264 1.48 21.79 18.82
C VAL A 264 0.64 21.07 17.75
N HIS A 265 -0.64 21.47 17.57
CA HIS A 265 -1.48 20.95 16.52
C HIS A 265 -0.85 21.15 15.14
N ASN A 266 -0.35 22.35 14.85
CA ASN A 266 0.28 22.64 13.56
C ASN A 266 1.56 21.83 13.35
N ALA A 267 2.36 21.59 14.40
CA ALA A 267 3.57 20.79 14.33
C ALA A 267 3.29 19.30 14.11
N TYR A 268 2.13 18.80 14.55
CA TYR A 268 1.81 17.37 14.48
C TYR A 268 1.77 16.80 13.06
N ARG A 269 1.16 17.53 12.12
CA ARG A 269 1.10 17.17 10.68
C ARG A 269 1.61 18.31 9.81
N ALA A 270 2.65 19.01 10.28
CA ALA A 270 3.30 20.05 9.50
C ALA A 270 3.79 19.52 8.16
N ILE A 271 3.62 20.33 7.12
CA ILE A 271 4.14 20.05 5.78
C ILE A 271 4.99 21.24 5.29
N PRO A 272 5.96 21.01 4.38
CA PRO A 272 6.82 22.04 3.85
C PRO A 272 6.04 23.21 3.23
N ASP A 273 6.54 24.42 3.45
CA ASP A 273 6.07 25.63 2.76
C ASP A 273 7.29 26.36 2.16
N PRO A 274 7.58 26.18 0.87
CA PRO A 274 8.70 26.85 0.22
C PRO A 274 8.59 28.38 0.18
N SER A 275 7.43 28.95 0.47
CA SER A 275 7.25 30.40 0.61
C SER A 275 7.65 30.93 1.98
N ASN A 276 7.92 30.04 2.94
CA ASN A 276 8.33 30.39 4.29
C ASN A 276 9.86 30.20 4.46
N ASN A 277 10.57 31.31 4.66
CA ASN A 277 12.03 31.31 4.81
C ASN A 277 12.51 30.86 6.21
N ALA A 278 11.60 30.52 7.13
CA ALA A 278 11.99 30.08 8.46
C ALA A 278 12.59 28.67 8.44
N ILE A 279 13.63 28.47 9.23
CA ILE A 279 14.20 27.14 9.47
C ILE A 279 13.30 26.44 10.49
N ILE A 280 12.63 25.38 10.07
CA ILE A 280 11.75 24.57 10.91
C ILE A 280 12.34 23.17 11.03
N ASP A 281 12.42 22.69 12.28
CA ASP A 281 12.86 21.34 12.64
C ASP A 281 11.79 20.71 13.55
N GLY A 282 11.16 19.64 13.10
CA GLY A 282 10.13 18.94 13.84
C GLY A 282 10.58 18.44 15.23
N GLY A 283 11.87 18.16 15.40
CA GLY A 283 12.47 17.79 16.69
C GLY A 283 12.76 18.96 17.63
N LYS A 284 12.52 20.21 17.20
CA LYS A 284 12.85 21.42 17.96
C LYS A 284 11.61 22.29 18.21
N PRO A 285 10.97 22.17 19.37
CA PRO A 285 9.72 22.88 19.70
C PRO A 285 9.78 24.40 19.55
N GLU A 286 10.95 25.00 19.78
CA GLU A 286 11.19 26.44 19.62
C GLU A 286 10.98 26.93 18.19
N THR A 287 11.05 26.02 17.18
CA THR A 287 10.84 26.35 15.77
C THR A 287 9.38 26.24 15.34
N TRP A 288 8.50 25.60 16.11
CA TRP A 288 7.13 25.26 15.70
C TRP A 288 6.22 26.48 15.52
N THR A 289 6.51 27.59 16.23
CA THR A 289 5.77 28.86 16.04
C THR A 289 5.94 29.45 14.65
N SER A 290 6.95 29.01 13.91
CA SER A 290 7.22 29.43 12.52
C SER A 290 6.52 28.57 11.47
N ILE A 291 5.79 27.52 11.86
CA ILE A 291 5.05 26.66 10.93
C ILE A 291 3.89 27.48 10.34
N THR A 292 3.85 27.52 9.01
CA THR A 292 2.84 28.26 8.24
C THR A 292 1.91 27.35 7.44
N LYS A 293 2.16 26.03 7.42
CA LYS A 293 1.36 25.06 6.68
C LYS A 293 1.28 23.73 7.41
N THR A 294 0.09 23.16 7.52
CA THR A 294 -0.17 21.88 8.17
C THR A 294 -1.41 21.21 7.59
N VAL A 295 -1.73 20.01 8.11
CA VAL A 295 -2.91 19.26 7.70
C VAL A 295 -3.81 19.02 8.92
N ILE A 296 -5.09 19.38 8.80
CA ILE A 296 -6.11 18.90 9.72
C ILE A 296 -6.31 17.42 9.44
N ASN A 297 -5.84 16.55 10.33
CA ASN A 297 -5.96 15.10 10.23
C ASN A 297 -6.21 14.50 11.62
N TRP A 298 -5.18 14.50 12.49
CA TRP A 298 -5.28 13.92 13.81
C TRP A 298 -6.37 14.61 14.67
N ALA A 299 -6.98 13.82 15.55
CA ALA A 299 -8.11 14.19 16.44
C ALA A 299 -9.38 14.62 15.69
N ASN A 300 -9.46 14.42 14.38
CA ASN A 300 -10.61 14.80 13.58
C ASN A 300 -11.31 13.61 12.92
N ASP A 301 -11.18 12.42 13.51
CA ASP A 301 -11.81 11.20 13.01
C ASP A 301 -13.34 11.29 13.02
N TYR A 302 -13.96 10.63 12.05
CA TYR A 302 -15.41 10.52 11.91
C TYR A 302 -15.84 9.04 11.95
N PRO A 303 -16.85 8.69 12.77
CA PRO A 303 -17.62 9.51 13.69
C PRO A 303 -16.82 10.08 14.87
N GLY A 304 -15.74 9.40 15.30
CA GLY A 304 -14.81 9.83 16.35
C GLY A 304 -15.20 9.36 17.75
N GLN A 305 -14.17 9.29 18.60
CA GLN A 305 -14.28 8.76 19.96
C GLN A 305 -14.78 9.83 20.95
N ASN A 306 -16.04 10.13 20.97
CA ASN A 306 -16.63 10.95 22.04
C ASN A 306 -17.60 10.13 22.88
N GLY A 307 -17.17 8.98 23.45
CA GLY A 307 -17.91 8.19 24.41
C GLY A 307 -19.35 7.77 24.05
N SER A 308 -20.06 8.58 23.28
CA SER A 308 -21.44 8.38 22.82
C SER A 308 -21.60 8.30 21.30
N SER A 309 -20.52 8.56 20.52
CA SER A 309 -20.62 8.44 19.06
C SER A 309 -20.57 6.97 18.64
N PRO A 310 -21.45 6.51 17.75
CA PRO A 310 -21.35 5.17 17.18
C PRO A 310 -20.05 5.08 16.35
N ASN A 311 -19.46 3.88 16.33
CA ASN A 311 -18.36 3.60 15.41
C ASN A 311 -18.87 3.62 13.95
N LEU A 312 -17.97 3.75 12.98
CA LEU A 312 -18.34 3.72 11.57
C LEU A 312 -18.85 2.33 11.17
N SER A 313 -20.06 2.28 10.59
CA SER A 313 -20.66 1.04 10.13
C SER A 313 -19.92 0.45 8.94
N VAL A 314 -19.95 -0.87 8.78
CA VAL A 314 -19.51 -1.59 7.56
C VAL A 314 -20.25 -1.12 6.31
N ASP A 315 -21.44 -0.52 6.43
CA ASP A 315 -22.16 0.09 5.31
C ASP A 315 -21.35 1.17 4.58
N PHE A 316 -20.36 1.74 5.22
CA PHE A 316 -19.41 2.64 4.54
C PHE A 316 -18.68 1.94 3.38
N LEU A 317 -18.41 0.66 3.50
CA LEU A 317 -17.82 -0.15 2.44
C LEU A 317 -18.86 -0.80 1.54
N GLU A 318 -20.00 -1.23 2.10
CA GLU A 318 -20.98 -2.05 1.40
C GLU A 318 -22.07 -1.23 0.67
N SER A 319 -22.30 0.03 1.06
CA SER A 319 -23.34 0.90 0.48
C SER A 319 -22.75 2.22 -0.05
N PRO A 320 -22.74 2.44 -1.38
CA PRO A 320 -22.29 3.70 -1.95
C PRO A 320 -23.02 4.94 -1.41
N ASN A 321 -24.33 4.83 -1.16
CA ASN A 321 -25.13 5.92 -0.61
C ASN A 321 -24.73 6.26 0.83
N PHE A 322 -24.54 5.24 1.67
CA PHE A 322 -24.08 5.46 3.04
C PHE A 322 -22.66 6.03 3.05
N ARG A 323 -21.78 5.51 2.18
CA ARG A 323 -20.41 6.03 1.99
C ARG A 323 -20.43 7.52 1.65
N ALA A 324 -21.28 7.95 0.71
CA ALA A 324 -21.41 9.35 0.31
C ALA A 324 -21.88 10.24 1.48
N LEU A 325 -22.90 9.81 2.22
CA LEU A 325 -23.41 10.55 3.39
C LEU A 325 -22.35 10.64 4.50
N ALA A 326 -21.70 9.54 4.85
CA ALA A 326 -20.65 9.53 5.88
C ALA A 326 -19.45 10.40 5.47
N THR A 327 -19.07 10.38 4.20
CA THR A 327 -18.02 11.25 3.63
C THR A 327 -18.39 12.73 3.76
N ARG A 328 -19.64 13.08 3.43
CA ARG A 328 -20.17 14.43 3.62
C ARG A 328 -20.08 14.90 5.07
N GLU A 329 -20.53 14.07 6.00
CA GLU A 329 -20.50 14.42 7.43
C GLU A 329 -19.07 14.56 7.96
N ALA A 330 -18.15 13.71 7.52
CA ALA A 330 -16.72 13.84 7.84
C ALA A 330 -16.14 15.16 7.30
N MET A 331 -16.51 15.56 6.09
CA MET A 331 -16.09 16.83 5.47
C MET A 331 -16.63 18.04 6.25
N LEU A 332 -17.93 18.03 6.61
CA LEU A 332 -18.54 19.07 7.43
C LEU A 332 -17.90 19.19 8.82
N LYS A 333 -17.49 18.05 9.40
CA LYS A 333 -16.77 18.05 10.67
C LYS A 333 -15.41 18.73 10.56
N THR A 334 -14.69 18.53 9.46
CA THR A 334 -13.42 19.23 9.21
C THR A 334 -13.62 20.74 8.98
N LEU A 335 -14.67 21.10 8.25
CA LEU A 335 -15.04 22.50 8.09
C LEU A 335 -15.43 23.15 9.44
N ALA A 336 -16.14 22.40 10.29
CA ALA A 336 -16.50 22.85 11.64
C ALA A 336 -15.25 23.04 12.52
N PHE A 337 -14.25 22.16 12.37
CA PHE A 337 -12.97 22.33 13.10
C PHE A 337 -12.21 23.58 12.59
N LEU A 338 -12.18 23.82 11.31
CA LEU A 338 -11.59 25.04 10.74
C LEU A 338 -12.33 26.30 11.25
N TYR A 339 -13.66 26.27 11.32
CA TYR A 339 -14.44 27.34 11.91
C TYR A 339 -14.04 27.60 13.38
N TYR A 340 -13.94 26.55 14.18
CA TYR A 340 -13.49 26.63 15.56
C TYR A 340 -12.07 27.22 15.69
N MET A 341 -11.15 26.83 14.82
CA MET A 341 -9.79 27.39 14.76
C MET A 341 -9.83 28.91 14.48
N GLN A 342 -10.65 29.34 13.53
CA GLN A 342 -10.77 30.74 13.13
C GLN A 342 -11.46 31.62 14.19
N THR A 343 -12.42 31.09 14.94
CA THR A 343 -13.26 31.88 15.86
C THR A 343 -12.84 31.77 17.33
N GLU A 344 -12.42 30.57 17.78
CA GLU A 344 -12.17 30.30 19.19
C GLU A 344 -10.67 30.22 19.55
N LEU A 345 -9.82 29.84 18.58
CA LEU A 345 -8.38 29.62 18.84
C LEU A 345 -7.50 30.80 18.40
N GLY A 346 -8.11 31.89 17.91
CA GLY A 346 -7.37 33.07 17.46
C GLY A 346 -6.61 32.87 16.13
N MET A 347 -6.88 31.77 15.39
CA MET A 347 -6.25 31.47 14.10
C MET A 347 -7.02 32.08 12.94
N SER A 348 -7.42 33.35 13.09
CA SER A 348 -8.28 34.06 12.12
C SER A 348 -7.65 34.28 10.75
N ASP A 349 -6.35 34.16 10.65
CA ASP A 349 -5.54 34.24 9.41
C ASP A 349 -5.20 32.88 8.79
N TRP A 350 -5.74 31.77 9.35
CA TRP A 350 -5.56 30.42 8.83
C TRP A 350 -6.78 29.95 8.07
N SER A 351 -6.57 29.33 6.90
CA SER A 351 -7.60 28.62 6.15
C SER A 351 -7.00 27.59 5.19
N VAL A 352 -7.87 26.94 4.40
CA VAL A 352 -7.45 25.95 3.39
C VAL A 352 -6.41 26.53 2.44
N ASP A 353 -5.42 25.71 2.10
CA ASP A 353 -4.40 26.12 1.12
C ASP A 353 -4.96 26.02 -0.30
N ASN A 354 -5.15 27.16 -0.95
CA ASN A 354 -5.67 27.27 -2.31
C ASN A 354 -4.64 26.93 -3.42
N ARG A 355 -3.44 26.48 -3.07
CA ARG A 355 -2.37 26.13 -4.02
C ARG A 355 -2.17 24.63 -4.21
N GLN A 356 -2.92 23.78 -3.50
CA GLN A 356 -2.77 22.34 -3.63
C GLN A 356 -3.27 21.80 -4.98
N GLY A 357 -4.11 22.55 -5.68
CA GLY A 357 -4.63 22.17 -6.99
C GLY A 357 -5.74 21.12 -6.91
N TYR A 358 -6.39 20.97 -5.76
CA TYR A 358 -7.57 20.12 -5.65
C TYR A 358 -8.70 20.73 -6.50
N GLY A 359 -9.27 19.90 -7.40
CA GLY A 359 -10.46 20.26 -8.19
C GLY A 359 -11.77 20.14 -7.40
N GLY A 360 -11.62 19.81 -6.11
CA GLY A 360 -12.71 19.56 -5.19
C GLY A 360 -13.33 18.17 -5.35
N TRP A 361 -14.11 17.80 -4.38
CA TRP A 361 -14.87 16.54 -4.32
C TRP A 361 -15.91 16.43 -5.45
N PHE A 362 -16.27 17.55 -6.10
CA PHE A 362 -17.23 17.60 -7.21
C PHE A 362 -16.85 16.73 -8.42
N SER A 363 -15.61 16.31 -8.52
CA SER A 363 -15.14 15.41 -9.58
C SER A 363 -15.36 13.92 -9.27
N THR A 364 -15.86 13.60 -8.08
CA THR A 364 -16.10 12.23 -7.63
C THR A 364 -17.58 11.87 -7.73
N ASP A 365 -17.88 10.60 -7.98
CA ASP A 365 -19.27 10.13 -8.16
C ASP A 365 -20.15 10.28 -6.89
N TRP A 366 -19.54 10.31 -5.69
CA TRP A 366 -20.30 10.51 -4.47
C TRP A 366 -20.88 11.93 -4.35
N ALA A 367 -20.34 12.89 -5.11
CA ALA A 367 -20.86 14.26 -5.17
C ALA A 367 -22.33 14.32 -5.63
N ASP A 368 -22.75 13.42 -6.50
CA ASP A 368 -24.12 13.38 -7.01
C ASP A 368 -25.17 12.99 -5.94
N TRP A 369 -24.72 12.46 -4.81
CA TRP A 369 -25.58 11.92 -3.73
C TRP A 369 -25.74 12.89 -2.55
N VAL A 370 -25.02 14.01 -2.54
CA VAL A 370 -24.96 14.91 -1.39
C VAL A 370 -25.03 16.36 -1.80
N GLU A 371 -25.56 17.18 -0.89
CA GLU A 371 -25.64 18.63 -1.05
C GLU A 371 -24.92 19.33 0.10
N PHE A 372 -24.31 20.45 -0.20
CA PHE A 372 -23.70 21.36 0.75
C PHE A 372 -24.32 22.76 0.64
N PRO A 373 -24.45 23.50 1.75
CA PRO A 373 -24.87 24.90 1.69
C PRO A 373 -23.93 25.72 0.79
N GLU A 374 -24.51 26.50 -0.11
CA GLU A 374 -23.78 27.24 -1.15
C GLU A 374 -22.65 28.11 -0.58
N LYS A 375 -22.88 28.73 0.59
CA LYS A 375 -21.88 29.60 1.24
C LYS A 375 -20.57 28.92 1.61
N TYR A 376 -20.52 27.57 1.69
CA TYR A 376 -19.31 26.82 2.00
C TYR A 376 -18.60 26.26 0.76
N ARG A 377 -19.22 26.31 -0.42
CA ARG A 377 -18.64 25.77 -1.66
C ARG A 377 -17.26 26.32 -1.99
N PRO A 378 -16.96 27.63 -1.84
CA PRO A 378 -15.62 28.15 -2.13
C PRO A 378 -14.52 27.45 -1.33
N ILE A 379 -14.73 27.21 -0.04
CA ILE A 379 -13.77 26.51 0.83
C ILE A 379 -13.75 25.02 0.53
N LEU A 380 -14.92 24.38 0.43
CA LEU A 380 -15.04 22.95 0.20
C LEU A 380 -14.47 22.51 -1.15
N SER A 381 -14.49 23.39 -2.17
CA SER A 381 -13.87 23.11 -3.46
C SER A 381 -12.33 22.95 -3.39
N LEU A 382 -11.72 23.39 -2.30
CA LEU A 382 -10.30 23.30 -2.05
C LEU A 382 -9.92 22.11 -1.12
N PHE A 383 -10.91 21.34 -0.69
CA PHE A 383 -10.68 20.13 0.08
C PHE A 383 -10.20 18.99 -0.83
N PRO A 384 -9.49 17.99 -0.28
CA PRO A 384 -9.15 16.75 -0.97
C PRO A 384 -10.37 16.10 -1.63
N PRO A 385 -10.21 15.34 -2.74
CA PRO A 385 -11.34 14.68 -3.41
C PRO A 385 -11.99 13.56 -2.59
N PHE A 386 -11.30 12.95 -1.63
CA PHE A 386 -11.82 11.84 -0.82
C PHE A 386 -11.22 11.82 0.59
N PRO A 387 -11.89 11.13 1.54
CA PRO A 387 -11.41 11.01 2.91
C PRO A 387 -10.22 10.06 3.02
N TYR A 388 -9.50 10.13 4.12
CA TYR A 388 -8.54 9.12 4.54
C TYR A 388 -9.28 7.91 5.13
N VAL A 389 -9.21 6.79 4.41
CA VAL A 389 -9.83 5.51 4.76
C VAL A 389 -8.77 4.60 5.37
N ARG A 390 -9.05 4.04 6.54
CA ARG A 390 -8.11 3.20 7.27
C ARG A 390 -8.35 1.71 7.08
N GLU A 391 -9.60 1.30 6.92
CA GLU A 391 -9.97 -0.10 6.72
C GLU A 391 -10.73 -0.25 5.39
N SER A 392 -10.28 -1.22 4.59
CA SER A 392 -10.86 -1.61 3.31
C SER A 392 -11.52 -2.98 3.43
N ARG A 393 -12.25 -3.43 2.39
CA ARG A 393 -12.47 -4.86 2.20
C ARG A 393 -11.13 -5.53 2.06
N ARG A 394 -10.87 -6.54 2.87
CA ARG A 394 -9.59 -7.27 2.92
C ARG A 394 -9.78 -8.62 2.24
N LEU A 395 -8.97 -8.90 1.22
CA LEU A 395 -9.03 -10.14 0.47
C LEU A 395 -9.00 -11.38 1.39
N VAL A 396 -9.77 -12.42 1.05
CA VAL A 396 -9.49 -13.77 1.55
C VAL A 396 -8.48 -14.40 0.60
N GLY A 397 -7.22 -14.33 0.96
CA GLY A 397 -6.09 -14.84 0.18
C GLY A 397 -5.78 -16.32 0.45
N ILE A 398 -4.77 -16.85 -0.24
CA ILE A 398 -4.23 -18.19 0.03
C ILE A 398 -3.85 -18.32 1.51
N ARG A 399 -3.36 -17.22 2.10
CA ARG A 399 -3.11 -17.07 3.53
C ARG A 399 -3.61 -15.71 3.99
N THR A 400 -4.11 -15.64 5.21
CA THR A 400 -4.40 -14.37 5.90
C THR A 400 -3.35 -14.17 7.00
N MET A 401 -2.68 -13.01 7.03
CA MET A 401 -1.80 -12.65 8.16
C MET A 401 -2.62 -12.33 9.39
N THR A 402 -2.15 -12.81 10.53
CA THR A 402 -2.72 -12.58 11.86
C THR A 402 -1.74 -11.86 12.77
N VAL A 403 -2.16 -11.52 13.96
CA VAL A 403 -1.30 -10.87 14.96
C VAL A 403 0.00 -11.64 15.21
N ASP A 404 -0.04 -12.97 15.18
CA ASP A 404 1.16 -13.82 15.36
C ASP A 404 2.25 -13.55 14.31
N ASP A 405 1.89 -12.98 13.16
CA ASP A 405 2.83 -12.66 12.07
C ASP A 405 3.59 -11.35 12.28
N ILE A 406 3.10 -10.47 13.16
CA ILE A 406 3.66 -9.14 13.37
C ILE A 406 4.16 -8.89 14.79
N LEU A 407 3.96 -9.84 15.70
CA LEU A 407 4.49 -9.74 17.06
C LEU A 407 6.01 -9.67 17.04
N ARG A 408 6.55 -8.62 17.64
CA ARG A 408 7.99 -8.40 17.73
C ARG A 408 8.59 -9.02 18.97
N ASP A 409 9.84 -9.37 18.88
CA ASP A 409 10.72 -9.51 20.05
C ASP A 409 11.14 -8.11 20.51
N GLU A 410 11.00 -7.83 21.80
CA GLU A 410 11.29 -6.50 22.37
C GLU A 410 12.76 -6.10 22.24
N LYS A 411 13.69 -7.06 22.33
CA LYS A 411 15.13 -6.79 22.26
C LYS A 411 15.60 -6.56 20.83
N LEU A 412 15.02 -7.28 19.87
CA LEU A 412 15.41 -7.20 18.46
C LEU A 412 14.65 -6.12 17.69
N GLY A 413 13.48 -5.69 18.19
CA GLY A 413 12.61 -4.73 17.50
C GLY A 413 12.10 -5.25 16.14
N ARG A 414 11.99 -6.58 16.00
CA ARG A 414 11.51 -7.29 14.80
C ARG A 414 10.88 -8.62 15.18
N THR A 415 10.19 -9.27 14.24
CA THR A 415 9.71 -10.63 14.43
C THR A 415 10.87 -11.62 14.56
N LEU A 416 10.70 -12.69 15.36
CA LEU A 416 11.75 -13.69 15.58
C LEU A 416 12.01 -14.55 14.35
N THR A 417 10.95 -14.99 13.70
CA THR A 417 11.00 -15.93 12.58
C THR A 417 10.98 -15.23 11.24
N SER A 418 11.95 -15.54 10.37
CA SER A 418 11.92 -15.12 8.97
C SER A 418 10.86 -15.88 8.20
N LYS A 419 10.20 -15.19 7.25
CA LYS A 419 9.24 -15.77 6.32
C LYS A 419 9.90 -15.96 4.95
N PRO A 420 10.13 -17.20 4.51
CA PRO A 420 10.82 -17.48 3.23
C PRO A 420 10.14 -16.84 2.03
N HIS A 421 8.81 -16.69 2.06
CA HIS A 421 8.04 -16.11 0.97
C HIS A 421 7.80 -14.59 1.10
N SER A 422 8.59 -13.89 1.93
CA SER A 422 8.49 -12.43 2.09
C SER A 422 8.65 -11.70 0.76
N LEU A 423 7.75 -10.75 0.48
CA LEU A 423 7.80 -9.86 -0.68
C LEU A 423 7.78 -8.37 -0.31
N ALA A 424 7.46 -8.05 0.94
CA ALA A 424 7.47 -6.68 1.45
C ALA A 424 7.75 -6.67 2.95
N LEU A 425 8.10 -5.49 3.46
CA LEU A 425 8.33 -5.23 4.88
C LEU A 425 7.31 -4.26 5.43
N GLY A 426 6.97 -4.43 6.71
CA GLY A 426 6.20 -3.48 7.50
C GLY A 426 6.87 -3.22 8.85
N GLU A 427 6.64 -2.05 9.44
CA GLU A 427 7.31 -1.68 10.70
C GLU A 427 6.40 -0.82 11.62
N TYR A 428 5.17 -0.62 11.30
CA TYR A 428 4.31 0.28 12.08
C TYR A 428 3.64 -0.47 13.25
N PRO A 429 3.40 0.19 14.40
CA PRO A 429 2.61 -0.39 15.49
C PRO A 429 1.17 -0.69 15.05
N ILE A 430 0.46 -1.47 15.84
CA ILE A 430 -0.96 -1.71 15.66
C ILE A 430 -1.70 -0.39 15.98
N ASP A 431 -2.11 0.32 14.93
CA ASP A 431 -2.80 1.61 15.04
C ASP A 431 -4.22 1.49 14.52
N ILE A 432 -5.18 1.43 15.43
CA ILE A 432 -6.60 1.30 15.16
C ILE A 432 -7.33 2.54 15.64
N HIS A 433 -8.08 3.17 14.74
CA HIS A 433 -8.92 4.31 15.01
C HIS A 433 -10.37 3.92 15.21
N GLY A 434 -10.99 4.47 16.23
CA GLY A 434 -12.26 4.04 16.76
C GLY A 434 -12.07 3.55 18.21
N LYS A 435 -12.64 2.43 18.61
CA LYS A 435 -12.41 1.82 19.93
C LYS A 435 -11.29 0.79 19.85
N ASN A 436 -10.33 0.87 20.76
CA ASN A 436 -9.31 -0.16 20.94
C ASN A 436 -9.83 -1.25 21.87
N ASP A 437 -10.72 -2.10 21.41
CA ASP A 437 -11.28 -3.19 22.20
C ASP A 437 -11.30 -4.54 21.42
N SER A 438 -11.70 -5.60 22.11
CA SER A 438 -11.70 -6.96 21.57
C SER A 438 -12.60 -7.16 20.36
N ILE A 439 -13.46 -6.22 20.01
CA ILE A 439 -14.33 -6.32 18.82
C ILE A 439 -13.52 -6.33 17.50
N TYR A 440 -12.28 -5.85 17.52
CA TYR A 440 -11.42 -5.89 16.35
C TYR A 440 -10.69 -7.23 16.15
N LEU A 441 -10.79 -8.15 17.13
CA LEU A 441 -10.20 -9.48 17.02
C LEU A 441 -11.02 -10.39 16.13
N GLU A 442 -10.37 -11.12 15.27
CA GLU A 442 -10.99 -12.11 14.38
C GLU A 442 -10.75 -13.53 14.95
N ALA A 443 -11.70 -14.00 15.77
CA ALA A 443 -11.60 -15.27 16.48
C ALA A 443 -11.49 -16.50 15.54
N ASP A 444 -12.07 -16.43 14.34
CA ASP A 444 -11.94 -17.46 13.31
C ASP A 444 -10.51 -17.57 12.76
N LEU A 445 -9.68 -16.54 12.97
CA LEU A 445 -8.25 -16.53 12.68
C LEU A 445 -7.38 -16.89 13.90
N GLY A 446 -8.00 -17.24 15.03
CA GLY A 446 -7.30 -17.57 16.27
C GLY A 446 -6.73 -16.35 17.01
N GLU A 447 -7.21 -15.15 16.73
CA GLU A 447 -6.83 -13.95 17.46
C GLU A 447 -7.56 -13.87 18.79
N THR A 448 -6.82 -13.64 19.87
CA THR A 448 -7.35 -13.49 21.22
C THR A 448 -6.70 -12.28 21.91
N LYS A 449 -7.35 -11.78 22.97
CA LYS A 449 -6.86 -10.61 23.70
C LYS A 449 -5.47 -10.85 24.32
N GLU A 450 -5.19 -12.08 24.72
CA GLU A 450 -3.92 -12.46 25.36
C GLU A 450 -2.74 -12.38 24.37
N LYS A 451 -3.02 -12.51 23.06
CA LYS A 451 -2.00 -12.39 22.00
C LYS A 451 -1.70 -10.94 21.63
N ILE A 452 -2.59 -10.01 21.96
CA ILE A 452 -2.42 -8.61 21.62
C ILE A 452 -1.66 -7.91 22.74
N PRO A 453 -0.59 -7.16 22.47
CA PRO A 453 0.08 -6.35 23.46
C PRO A 453 -0.89 -5.41 24.18
N ASN A 454 -0.69 -5.19 25.48
CA ASN A 454 -1.54 -4.29 26.27
C ASN A 454 -1.57 -2.86 25.72
N ASP A 455 -0.52 -2.44 25.06
CA ASP A 455 -0.43 -1.19 24.31
C ASP A 455 -0.49 -1.49 22.79
N TRP A 456 -1.66 -1.33 22.21
CA TRP A 456 -1.87 -1.50 20.75
C TRP A 456 -1.04 -0.53 19.93
N ASN A 457 -0.76 0.67 20.48
CA ASN A 457 0.04 1.71 19.85
C ASN A 457 1.51 1.68 20.31
N GLY A 458 1.94 0.60 20.94
CA GLY A 458 3.35 0.42 21.32
C GLY A 458 4.28 0.51 20.12
N ASP A 459 5.57 0.64 20.38
CA ASP A 459 6.56 0.70 19.29
C ASP A 459 6.42 -0.50 18.35
N GLY A 460 6.13 -0.25 17.08
CA GLY A 460 6.08 -1.26 16.05
C GLY A 460 7.44 -1.94 15.86
N GLY A 461 7.43 -3.21 15.44
CA GLY A 461 8.62 -3.94 15.07
C GLY A 461 8.63 -4.26 13.58
N LEU A 462 9.80 -4.52 13.04
CA LEU A 462 9.95 -4.94 11.65
C LEU A 462 9.35 -6.33 11.45
N PHE A 463 8.47 -6.48 10.45
CA PHE A 463 7.84 -7.74 10.08
C PHE A 463 7.80 -7.92 8.56
N GLN A 464 7.51 -9.14 8.12
CA GLN A 464 7.52 -9.54 6.72
C GLN A 464 6.12 -9.86 6.21
N ILE A 465 5.83 -9.44 4.97
CA ILE A 465 4.56 -9.67 4.28
C ILE A 465 4.79 -10.72 3.19
N PRO A 466 4.20 -11.92 3.31
CA PRO A 466 4.46 -13.03 2.41
C PRO A 466 3.62 -12.97 1.13
N PHE A 467 4.07 -13.69 0.10
CA PHE A 467 3.44 -13.82 -1.22
C PHE A 467 1.95 -14.15 -1.18
N GLU A 468 1.55 -15.05 -0.28
CA GLU A 468 0.22 -15.66 -0.24
C GLU A 468 -0.90 -14.67 0.11
N VAL A 469 -0.57 -13.51 0.69
CA VAL A 469 -1.56 -12.49 1.08
C VAL A 469 -2.04 -11.63 -0.09
N PHE A 470 -1.32 -11.66 -1.22
CA PHE A 470 -1.66 -10.90 -2.42
C PHE A 470 -2.61 -11.65 -3.35
N VAL A 471 -2.69 -12.97 -3.22
CA VAL A 471 -3.35 -13.87 -4.18
C VAL A 471 -4.66 -14.39 -3.58
N PRO A 472 -5.80 -14.24 -4.26
CA PRO A 472 -7.08 -14.79 -3.80
C PRO A 472 -7.02 -16.29 -3.56
N GLU A 473 -7.75 -16.81 -2.57
CA GLU A 473 -7.77 -18.25 -2.27
C GLU A 473 -8.22 -19.12 -3.46
N LYS A 474 -9.13 -18.61 -4.29
CA LYS A 474 -9.75 -19.39 -5.38
C LYS A 474 -9.71 -18.71 -6.75
N LEU A 475 -9.91 -17.41 -6.82
CA LEU A 475 -10.04 -16.69 -8.09
C LEU A 475 -8.68 -16.41 -8.73
N ASP A 476 -8.54 -16.68 -10.01
CA ASP A 476 -7.35 -16.40 -10.81
C ASP A 476 -7.42 -15.04 -11.53
N GLY A 477 -6.28 -14.54 -12.00
CA GLY A 477 -6.19 -13.28 -12.74
C GLY A 477 -6.45 -12.03 -11.91
N LEU A 478 -6.48 -12.14 -10.57
CA LEU A 478 -6.65 -11.05 -9.61
C LEU A 478 -5.56 -11.07 -8.56
N LEU A 479 -5.11 -9.88 -8.16
CA LEU A 479 -4.24 -9.63 -7.01
C LEU A 479 -4.79 -8.49 -6.17
N ALA A 480 -4.42 -8.43 -4.90
CA ALA A 480 -4.64 -7.28 -4.03
C ALA A 480 -3.33 -6.51 -3.82
N ALA A 481 -3.45 -5.19 -3.74
CA ALA A 481 -2.38 -4.28 -3.34
C ALA A 481 -2.95 -3.18 -2.47
N GLU A 482 -2.39 -2.40 -1.71
CA GLU A 482 -2.98 -1.43 -0.77
C GLU A 482 -3.45 -2.08 0.53
N LYS A 483 -4.45 -1.48 1.16
CA LYS A 483 -5.05 -1.90 2.43
C LYS A 483 -5.89 -3.17 2.34
N ASN A 484 -6.13 -3.64 1.13
CA ASN A 484 -7.02 -4.76 0.80
C ASN A 484 -6.32 -6.12 0.66
N ILE A 485 -5.03 -6.21 0.95
CA ILE A 485 -4.33 -7.51 1.05
C ILE A 485 -4.94 -8.39 2.15
N SER A 486 -4.64 -9.70 2.11
CA SER A 486 -5.22 -10.67 3.05
C SER A 486 -4.59 -10.60 4.44
N VAL A 487 -5.16 -9.79 5.29
CA VAL A 487 -4.72 -9.55 6.67
C VAL A 487 -5.91 -9.49 7.62
N SER A 488 -5.70 -9.79 8.91
CA SER A 488 -6.71 -9.52 9.94
C SER A 488 -6.90 -8.02 10.16
N ARG A 489 -7.97 -7.63 10.85
CA ARG A 489 -8.23 -6.22 11.20
C ARG A 489 -7.11 -5.62 12.04
N VAL A 490 -6.57 -6.40 12.97
CA VAL A 490 -5.44 -6.00 13.83
C VAL A 490 -4.20 -5.76 12.99
N VAL A 491 -3.87 -6.68 12.10
CA VAL A 491 -2.71 -6.55 11.19
C VAL A 491 -2.90 -5.40 10.20
N ASN A 492 -4.15 -5.14 9.75
CA ASN A 492 -4.44 -3.97 8.92
C ASN A 492 -4.01 -2.67 9.62
N GLY A 493 -4.13 -2.56 10.94
CA GLY A 493 -3.63 -1.41 11.71
C GLY A 493 -2.15 -1.11 11.47
N SER A 494 -1.34 -2.13 11.15
CA SER A 494 0.10 -1.98 10.90
C SER A 494 0.46 -1.96 9.41
N THR A 495 -0.39 -2.51 8.52
CA THR A 495 -0.07 -2.66 7.09
C THR A 495 -0.65 -1.56 6.20
N ARG A 496 -1.60 -0.75 6.70
CA ARG A 496 -2.32 0.26 5.94
C ARG A 496 -1.54 1.56 5.67
N LEU A 497 -0.37 1.73 6.28
CA LEU A 497 0.41 2.98 6.22
C LEU A 497 1.14 3.10 4.87
N GLN A 498 1.41 4.35 4.47
CA GLN A 498 1.95 4.70 3.15
C GLN A 498 3.24 3.94 2.78
N PRO A 499 4.24 3.79 3.68
CA PRO A 499 5.45 3.05 3.35
C PRO A 499 5.14 1.59 2.99
N VAL A 500 4.25 0.96 3.76
CA VAL A 500 3.90 -0.45 3.58
C VAL A 500 3.07 -0.65 2.31
N THR A 501 2.06 0.22 2.08
CA THR A 501 1.23 0.12 0.87
C THR A 501 2.03 0.35 -0.41
N MET A 502 3.05 1.20 -0.40
CA MET A 502 3.97 1.34 -1.54
C MET A 502 4.78 0.05 -1.80
N LEU A 503 5.27 -0.59 -0.75
CA LEU A 503 6.04 -1.84 -0.87
C LEU A 503 5.15 -3.03 -1.27
N THR A 504 3.93 -3.13 -0.73
CA THR A 504 2.96 -4.17 -1.15
C THR A 504 2.50 -3.95 -2.60
N GLY A 505 2.31 -2.70 -3.01
CA GLY A 505 2.06 -2.37 -4.40
C GLY A 505 3.21 -2.81 -5.32
N GLN A 506 4.45 -2.51 -4.95
CA GLN A 506 5.63 -2.97 -5.69
C GLN A 506 5.65 -4.50 -5.83
N ALA A 507 5.36 -5.22 -4.74
CA ALA A 507 5.27 -6.68 -4.74
C ALA A 507 4.16 -7.19 -5.68
N ALA A 508 2.95 -6.64 -5.61
CA ALA A 508 1.83 -7.01 -6.47
C ALA A 508 2.15 -6.77 -7.96
N GLY A 509 2.80 -5.64 -8.29
CA GLY A 509 3.28 -5.35 -9.65
C GLY A 509 4.29 -6.37 -10.16
N ALA A 510 5.23 -6.79 -9.30
CA ALA A 510 6.21 -7.84 -9.64
C ALA A 510 5.54 -9.21 -9.82
N ILE A 511 4.57 -9.59 -8.97
CA ILE A 511 3.79 -10.82 -9.13
C ILE A 511 3.06 -10.81 -10.49
N ALA A 512 2.34 -9.72 -10.80
CA ALA A 512 1.60 -9.59 -12.03
C ALA A 512 2.51 -9.74 -13.27
N ALA A 513 3.62 -9.00 -13.29
CA ALA A 513 4.58 -9.06 -14.40
C ALA A 513 5.20 -10.45 -14.56
N MET A 514 5.62 -11.09 -13.47
CA MET A 514 6.18 -12.46 -13.54
C MET A 514 5.15 -13.48 -14.02
N SER A 515 3.89 -13.35 -13.60
CA SER A 515 2.78 -14.18 -14.09
C SER A 515 2.63 -14.07 -15.62
N VAL A 516 2.70 -12.86 -16.14
CA VAL A 516 2.64 -12.60 -17.59
C VAL A 516 3.88 -13.17 -18.32
N ILE A 517 5.08 -12.91 -17.80
CA ILE A 517 6.35 -13.38 -18.39
C ILE A 517 6.40 -14.90 -18.45
N GLN A 518 6.04 -15.59 -17.35
CA GLN A 518 6.06 -17.05 -17.28
C GLN A 518 4.80 -17.71 -17.89
N LYS A 519 3.78 -16.91 -18.27
CA LYS A 519 2.50 -17.38 -18.82
C LYS A 519 1.75 -18.35 -17.88
N VAL A 520 1.80 -18.09 -16.59
CA VAL A 520 1.12 -18.86 -15.54
C VAL A 520 0.19 -17.96 -14.72
N GLN A 521 -0.70 -18.54 -13.92
CA GLN A 521 -1.48 -17.76 -12.98
C GLN A 521 -0.63 -17.30 -11.80
N PRO A 522 -0.94 -16.16 -11.15
CA PRO A 522 -0.20 -15.66 -9.99
C PRO A 522 0.08 -16.75 -8.95
N ARG A 523 -0.90 -17.57 -8.59
CA ARG A 523 -0.76 -18.65 -7.58
C ARG A 523 0.24 -19.75 -7.93
N GLN A 524 0.63 -19.86 -9.20
CA GLN A 524 1.56 -20.87 -9.69
C GLN A 524 3.02 -20.40 -9.68
N LEU A 525 3.24 -19.12 -9.41
CA LEU A 525 4.59 -18.56 -9.32
C LEU A 525 5.34 -19.10 -8.10
N ARG A 526 6.63 -19.26 -8.26
CA ARG A 526 7.52 -19.47 -7.12
C ARG A 526 7.85 -18.10 -6.48
N PRO A 527 7.69 -17.95 -5.16
CA PRO A 527 8.06 -16.70 -4.49
C PRO A 527 9.48 -16.22 -4.81
N LEU A 528 10.44 -17.14 -4.95
CA LEU A 528 11.84 -16.84 -5.28
C LEU A 528 12.00 -16.09 -6.61
N ASP A 529 11.16 -16.38 -7.61
CA ASP A 529 11.23 -15.70 -8.91
C ASP A 529 10.81 -14.23 -8.77
N VAL A 530 9.74 -13.98 -8.00
CA VAL A 530 9.27 -12.62 -7.68
C VAL A 530 10.30 -11.88 -6.80
N GLN A 531 10.84 -12.53 -5.78
CA GLN A 531 11.88 -11.98 -4.92
C GLN A 531 13.11 -11.54 -5.71
N THR A 532 13.49 -12.33 -6.72
CA THR A 532 14.61 -11.98 -7.60
C THR A 532 14.42 -10.64 -8.29
N GLU A 533 13.20 -10.37 -8.78
CA GLU A 533 12.90 -9.09 -9.43
C GLU A 533 12.83 -7.93 -8.41
N LEU A 534 12.30 -8.19 -7.21
CA LEU A 534 12.29 -7.21 -6.14
C LEU A 534 13.72 -6.85 -5.68
N TRP A 535 14.63 -7.81 -5.58
CA TRP A 535 16.05 -7.53 -5.30
C TRP A 535 16.72 -6.73 -6.42
N ARG A 536 16.40 -7.00 -7.71
CA ARG A 536 16.86 -6.16 -8.83
C ARG A 536 16.38 -4.72 -8.69
N SER A 537 15.19 -4.53 -8.18
CA SER A 537 14.58 -3.22 -7.87
C SER A 537 15.03 -2.64 -6.52
N LYS A 538 16.07 -3.22 -5.89
CA LYS A 538 16.65 -2.77 -4.61
C LYS A 538 15.66 -2.80 -3.43
N SER A 539 14.66 -3.68 -3.48
CA SER A 539 13.73 -3.90 -2.38
C SER A 539 14.28 -4.93 -1.42
N ARG A 540 14.52 -4.55 -0.18
CA ARG A 540 14.90 -5.45 0.91
C ARG A 540 13.68 -6.26 1.34
N LEU A 541 13.87 -7.55 1.57
CA LEU A 541 12.82 -8.49 1.94
C LEU A 541 13.12 -9.21 3.25
N SER A 542 14.38 -9.23 3.68
CA SER A 542 14.81 -9.82 4.94
C SER A 542 14.62 -8.86 6.11
N LEU A 543 14.63 -9.42 7.33
CA LEU A 543 14.56 -8.64 8.57
C LEU A 543 15.90 -7.98 8.95
N PHE A 544 16.93 -8.18 8.14
CA PHE A 544 18.30 -7.71 8.38
C PHE A 544 18.69 -6.61 7.40
N ASP A 545 19.57 -5.72 7.84
CA ASP A 545 20.17 -4.65 7.05
C ASP A 545 21.65 -4.60 7.39
N PHE A 546 22.47 -5.35 6.64
CA PHE A 546 23.87 -5.53 6.95
C PHE A 546 24.76 -4.44 6.36
N GLU A 547 25.63 -3.88 7.20
CA GLU A 547 26.56 -2.83 6.81
C GLU A 547 27.59 -3.32 5.76
N ASP A 548 27.98 -4.59 5.82
CA ASP A 548 28.93 -5.22 4.88
C ASP A 548 28.27 -5.81 3.63
N ALA A 549 26.93 -5.77 3.54
CA ALA A 549 26.18 -6.23 2.38
C ALA A 549 25.12 -5.19 1.92
N PRO A 550 25.54 -3.96 1.57
CA PRO A 550 24.60 -2.94 1.13
C PRO A 550 23.95 -3.32 -0.22
N ASN A 551 22.79 -2.74 -0.51
CA ASN A 551 21.94 -3.10 -1.67
C ASN A 551 22.58 -2.87 -3.06
N TYR A 552 23.74 -2.24 -3.12
CA TYR A 552 24.54 -2.08 -4.33
C TYR A 552 25.68 -3.11 -4.44
N SER A 553 25.93 -3.93 -3.40
CA SER A 553 26.96 -4.96 -3.44
C SER A 553 26.54 -6.15 -4.29
N ALA A 554 27.50 -6.83 -4.91
CA ALA A 554 27.23 -7.99 -5.76
C ALA A 554 26.69 -9.20 -5.00
N SER A 555 26.94 -9.28 -3.69
CA SER A 555 26.46 -10.38 -2.82
C SER A 555 25.11 -10.13 -2.18
N TRP A 556 24.58 -8.91 -2.26
CA TRP A 556 23.38 -8.52 -1.50
C TRP A 556 22.17 -9.44 -1.71
N ALA A 557 21.79 -9.72 -2.95
CA ALA A 557 20.65 -10.62 -3.23
C ALA A 557 20.89 -12.05 -2.69
N GLY A 558 22.13 -12.53 -2.72
CA GLY A 558 22.49 -13.82 -2.12
C GLY A 558 22.38 -13.82 -0.60
N VAL A 559 22.79 -12.71 0.04
CA VAL A 559 22.66 -12.50 1.49
C VAL A 559 21.19 -12.41 1.89
N GLU A 560 20.38 -11.63 1.16
CA GLU A 560 18.92 -11.56 1.35
C GLU A 560 18.28 -12.95 1.29
N ALA A 561 18.59 -13.73 0.27
CA ALA A 561 18.11 -15.10 0.12
C ALA A 561 18.59 -16.01 1.27
N ALA A 562 19.85 -15.87 1.70
CA ALA A 562 20.39 -16.65 2.82
C ALA A 562 19.59 -16.39 4.11
N MET A 563 19.24 -15.15 4.37
CA MET A 563 18.45 -14.77 5.54
C MET A 563 16.98 -15.21 5.45
N LEU A 564 16.36 -15.08 4.26
CA LEU A 564 14.97 -15.51 4.07
C LEU A 564 14.80 -17.03 4.20
N TYR A 565 15.70 -17.77 3.60
CA TYR A 565 15.62 -19.24 3.53
C TYR A 565 16.36 -19.94 4.66
N GLY A 566 17.09 -19.20 5.50
CA GLY A 566 17.75 -19.71 6.70
C GLY A 566 18.89 -20.69 6.43
N TYR A 567 19.56 -20.62 5.28
CA TYR A 567 20.65 -21.54 4.96
C TYR A 567 22.04 -21.06 5.37
N MET A 568 22.16 -19.80 5.81
CA MET A 568 23.38 -19.26 6.45
C MET A 568 22.99 -18.42 7.65
N ASP A 569 23.87 -18.36 8.64
CA ASP A 569 23.72 -17.51 9.81
C ASP A 569 24.57 -16.24 9.65
N PRO A 570 24.12 -15.05 10.10
CA PRO A 570 24.92 -13.84 10.06
C PRO A 570 26.04 -13.88 11.10
N LEU A 571 27.08 -13.07 10.92
CA LEU A 571 28.13 -12.92 11.92
C LEU A 571 27.61 -12.19 13.16
N THR A 572 26.85 -11.13 12.95
CA THR A 572 26.15 -10.35 13.99
C THR A 572 24.83 -9.79 13.43
N GLU A 573 24.03 -9.11 14.24
CA GLU A 573 22.82 -8.40 13.74
C GLU A 573 23.15 -7.32 12.69
N LYS A 574 24.39 -6.80 12.65
CA LYS A 574 24.83 -5.74 11.73
C LYS A 574 25.72 -6.20 10.59
N PHE A 575 26.37 -7.35 10.73
CA PHE A 575 27.34 -7.85 9.78
C PHE A 575 27.02 -9.28 9.37
N PHE A 576 26.93 -9.52 8.08
CA PHE A 576 26.79 -10.88 7.55
C PHE A 576 28.13 -11.64 7.56
N GLY A 577 29.24 -10.94 7.41
CA GLY A 577 30.59 -11.50 7.22
C GLY A 577 30.86 -11.85 5.75
N VAL A 578 30.47 -10.99 4.79
CA VAL A 578 30.55 -11.29 3.34
C VAL A 578 31.96 -11.59 2.85
N TYR A 579 32.99 -11.12 3.55
CA TYR A 579 34.40 -11.33 3.21
C TYR A 579 35.05 -12.52 3.95
N ASP A 580 34.31 -13.15 4.89
CA ASP A 580 34.83 -14.30 5.64
C ASP A 580 35.15 -15.45 4.68
N LYS A 581 36.31 -16.05 4.88
CA LYS A 581 36.77 -17.20 4.08
C LYS A 581 36.06 -18.48 4.57
N MET A 582 35.56 -19.28 3.64
CA MET A 582 34.77 -20.46 3.95
C MET A 582 35.64 -21.73 4.04
N HIS A 583 35.32 -22.59 4.99
CA HIS A 583 35.85 -23.94 5.12
C HIS A 583 34.86 -24.97 4.56
N TRP A 584 35.36 -26.16 4.20
CA TRP A 584 34.48 -27.21 3.64
C TRP A 584 33.35 -27.65 4.57
N VAL A 585 33.54 -27.59 5.87
CA VAL A 585 32.49 -27.88 6.85
C VAL A 585 31.32 -26.88 6.72
N GLU A 586 31.61 -25.63 6.53
CA GLU A 586 30.58 -24.59 6.38
C GLU A 586 29.87 -24.70 5.01
N VAL A 587 30.62 -24.94 3.93
CA VAL A 587 30.02 -25.21 2.60
C VAL A 587 29.07 -26.40 2.66
N ARG A 588 29.47 -27.48 3.32
CA ARG A 588 28.63 -28.66 3.53
C ARG A 588 27.33 -28.29 4.24
N ASP A 589 27.40 -27.54 5.33
CA ASP A 589 26.23 -27.20 6.12
C ASP A 589 25.27 -26.28 5.34
N VAL A 590 25.80 -25.32 4.59
CA VAL A 590 25.03 -24.45 3.69
C VAL A 590 24.30 -25.28 2.62
N PHE A 591 24.99 -26.19 1.94
CA PHE A 591 24.39 -27.01 0.90
C PHE A 591 23.35 -28.00 1.45
N ARG A 592 23.58 -28.54 2.67
CA ARG A 592 22.58 -29.35 3.35
C ARG A 592 21.32 -28.55 3.66
N ARG A 593 21.46 -27.34 4.22
CA ARG A 593 20.32 -26.48 4.56
C ARG A 593 19.59 -25.97 3.32
N ALA A 594 20.32 -25.50 2.30
CA ALA A 594 19.74 -24.87 1.12
C ALA A 594 19.16 -25.87 0.12
N LEU A 595 19.89 -26.97 -0.16
CA LEU A 595 19.63 -27.86 -1.29
C LEU A 595 19.34 -29.31 -0.86
N GLY A 596 19.38 -29.61 0.42
CA GLY A 596 19.15 -30.96 0.95
C GLY A 596 20.24 -31.99 0.60
N ILE A 597 21.41 -31.52 0.13
CA ILE A 597 22.51 -32.40 -0.29
C ILE A 597 23.19 -33.04 0.93
N GLN A 598 23.20 -34.38 0.99
CA GLN A 598 23.76 -35.15 2.12
C GLN A 598 25.14 -35.73 1.80
N LYS A 599 25.45 -35.99 0.53
CA LYS A 599 26.70 -36.63 0.12
C LYS A 599 27.76 -35.58 -0.20
N PHE A 600 28.80 -35.56 0.59
CA PHE A 600 29.99 -34.74 0.37
C PHE A 600 31.20 -35.61 0.11
N PRO A 601 32.19 -35.13 -0.67
CA PRO A 601 33.44 -35.88 -0.86
C PRO A 601 34.19 -36.02 0.47
N ASP A 602 34.97 -37.13 0.60
CA ASP A 602 35.95 -37.27 1.68
C ASP A 602 37.05 -36.22 1.50
N ARG A 603 36.95 -35.17 2.26
CA ARG A 603 37.90 -34.03 2.26
C ARG A 603 38.16 -33.60 3.69
N GLU A 604 39.30 -32.96 3.89
CA GLU A 604 39.60 -32.30 5.17
C GLU A 604 38.59 -31.14 5.37
N LEU A 605 37.64 -31.34 6.29
CA LEU A 605 36.53 -30.43 6.53
C LEU A 605 36.97 -29.04 7.04
N GLN A 606 38.13 -29.00 7.70
CA GLN A 606 38.70 -27.77 8.23
C GLN A 606 39.56 -27.00 7.21
N ALA A 607 39.79 -27.57 6.01
CA ALA A 607 40.53 -26.86 4.97
C ALA A 607 39.73 -25.69 4.40
N LEU A 608 40.44 -24.61 4.14
CA LEU A 608 39.91 -23.47 3.39
C LEU A 608 39.53 -23.87 1.96
N VAL A 609 38.44 -23.32 1.45
CA VAL A 609 37.94 -23.62 0.12
C VAL A 609 38.39 -22.54 -0.84
N THR A 610 39.01 -22.91 -1.96
CA THR A 610 39.22 -21.98 -3.09
C THR A 610 38.04 -22.01 -4.05
N VAL A 611 37.88 -20.96 -4.85
CA VAL A 611 36.78 -20.88 -5.83
C VAL A 611 36.93 -21.97 -6.88
N SER A 612 38.16 -22.34 -7.31
CA SER A 612 38.41 -23.41 -8.29
C SER A 612 38.07 -24.80 -7.73
N GLU A 613 38.43 -25.09 -6.48
CA GLU A 613 38.03 -26.36 -5.83
C GLU A 613 36.51 -26.47 -5.67
N PHE A 614 35.86 -25.38 -5.32
CA PHE A 614 34.40 -25.31 -5.20
C PHE A 614 33.72 -25.52 -6.56
N SER A 615 34.21 -24.87 -7.63
CA SER A 615 33.74 -25.05 -9.00
C SER A 615 33.85 -26.52 -9.44
N SER A 616 35.06 -27.13 -9.28
CA SER A 616 35.30 -28.53 -9.61
C SER A 616 34.39 -29.49 -8.83
N TRP A 617 34.11 -29.16 -7.56
CA TRP A 617 33.19 -29.97 -6.77
C TRP A 617 31.74 -29.87 -7.29
N LEU A 618 31.28 -28.68 -7.71
CA LEU A 618 29.96 -28.51 -8.31
C LEU A 618 29.81 -29.28 -9.62
N GLU A 619 30.85 -29.30 -10.47
CA GLU A 619 30.86 -30.11 -11.69
C GLU A 619 30.63 -31.60 -11.41
N VAL A 620 31.30 -32.14 -10.39
CA VAL A 620 31.12 -33.52 -9.96
C VAL A 620 29.73 -33.74 -9.37
N LEU A 621 29.27 -32.82 -8.50
CA LEU A 621 27.97 -32.89 -7.83
C LEU A 621 26.81 -32.90 -8.85
N PHE A 622 26.86 -32.02 -9.84
CA PHE A 622 25.81 -31.88 -10.84
C PHE A 622 26.10 -32.55 -12.18
N LYS A 623 27.05 -33.51 -12.22
CA LYS A 623 27.51 -34.20 -13.43
C LYS A 623 26.35 -34.70 -14.33
N LYS A 624 25.28 -35.23 -13.73
CA LYS A 624 24.12 -35.74 -14.49
C LYS A 624 23.31 -34.65 -15.18
N ASP A 625 23.26 -33.44 -14.62
CA ASP A 625 22.49 -32.30 -15.08
C ASP A 625 23.36 -31.08 -15.37
N ILE A 626 24.63 -31.31 -15.73
CA ILE A 626 25.65 -30.26 -15.81
C ILE A 626 25.24 -29.10 -16.72
N LYS A 627 24.54 -29.35 -17.82
CA LYS A 627 24.05 -28.32 -18.75
C LYS A 627 23.13 -27.30 -18.06
N ARG A 628 22.35 -27.73 -17.08
CA ARG A 628 21.45 -26.85 -16.31
C ARG A 628 22.22 -25.90 -15.40
N TYR A 629 23.32 -26.37 -14.81
CA TYR A 629 24.12 -25.65 -13.83
C TYR A 629 25.35 -24.98 -14.42
N GLN A 630 25.68 -25.23 -15.69
CA GLN A 630 26.91 -24.76 -16.35
C GLN A 630 27.09 -23.26 -16.19
N GLY A 631 26.04 -22.45 -16.45
CA GLY A 631 26.15 -21.00 -16.32
C GLY A 631 26.46 -20.48 -14.91
N VAL A 632 26.07 -21.26 -13.86
CA VAL A 632 26.43 -20.95 -12.48
C VAL A 632 27.89 -21.29 -12.22
N ILE A 633 28.35 -22.43 -12.74
CA ILE A 633 29.72 -22.95 -12.57
C ILE A 633 30.71 -22.06 -13.33
N ASP A 634 30.41 -21.67 -14.58
CA ASP A 634 31.24 -20.76 -15.38
C ASP A 634 31.46 -19.38 -14.72
N GLY A 635 30.51 -18.95 -13.88
CA GLY A 635 30.65 -17.73 -13.06
C GLY A 635 31.63 -17.87 -11.87
N LEU A 636 32.22 -19.07 -11.68
CA LEU A 636 33.16 -19.38 -10.60
C LEU A 636 34.58 -19.55 -11.18
N ALA A 637 35.33 -18.47 -11.30
CA ALA A 637 36.67 -18.49 -11.82
C ALA A 637 37.69 -17.94 -10.82
N GLY A 638 38.88 -18.56 -10.78
CA GLY A 638 40.07 -18.10 -10.04
C GLY A 638 40.36 -18.90 -8.77
N ASP A 639 41.61 -18.80 -8.29
CA ASP A 639 42.16 -19.55 -7.15
C ASP A 639 42.06 -18.80 -5.81
N LYS A 640 41.25 -17.72 -5.76
CA LYS A 640 41.05 -16.97 -4.53
C LYS A 640 40.23 -17.82 -3.52
N PRO A 641 40.41 -17.58 -2.22
CA PRO A 641 39.54 -18.20 -1.22
C PRO A 641 38.04 -17.90 -1.50
N LEU A 642 37.19 -18.92 -1.34
CA LEU A 642 35.74 -18.74 -1.41
C LEU A 642 35.28 -17.92 -0.21
N THR A 643 34.58 -16.82 -0.48
CA THR A 643 34.02 -15.98 0.58
C THR A 643 32.57 -16.32 0.86
N LYS A 644 32.10 -15.99 2.06
CA LYS A 644 30.72 -16.21 2.51
C LYS A 644 29.69 -15.51 1.58
N GLY A 645 29.97 -14.26 1.15
CA GLY A 645 29.13 -13.54 0.20
C GLY A 645 29.09 -14.19 -1.19
N LYS A 646 30.23 -14.73 -1.68
CA LYS A 646 30.29 -15.45 -2.96
C LYS A 646 29.49 -16.76 -2.87
N LEU A 647 29.63 -17.50 -1.76
CA LEU A 647 28.87 -18.73 -1.51
C LEU A 647 27.37 -18.44 -1.48
N ALA A 648 26.91 -17.40 -0.75
CA ALA A 648 25.52 -17.00 -0.69
C ALA A 648 24.94 -16.70 -2.09
N SER A 649 25.69 -15.94 -2.91
CA SER A 649 25.29 -15.62 -4.29
C SER A 649 25.21 -16.85 -5.18
N THR A 650 26.16 -17.80 -5.02
CA THR A 650 26.18 -19.05 -5.80
C THR A 650 25.00 -19.95 -5.41
N VAL A 651 24.69 -20.08 -4.12
CA VAL A 651 23.53 -20.85 -3.68
C VAL A 651 22.22 -20.25 -4.21
N LEU A 652 22.05 -18.93 -4.17
CA LEU A 652 20.90 -18.28 -4.80
C LEU A 652 20.80 -18.62 -6.30
N ALA A 653 21.93 -18.57 -7.03
CA ALA A 653 21.94 -18.92 -8.45
C ALA A 653 21.55 -20.38 -8.70
N LEU A 654 22.00 -21.31 -7.85
CA LEU A 654 21.62 -22.73 -7.90
C LEU A 654 20.12 -22.93 -7.61
N LEU A 655 19.57 -22.26 -6.60
CA LEU A 655 18.14 -22.32 -6.24
C LEU A 655 17.23 -21.80 -7.38
N LYS A 656 17.70 -20.83 -8.16
CA LYS A 656 16.96 -20.32 -9.31
C LYS A 656 16.81 -21.34 -10.43
N VAL A 657 17.87 -22.10 -10.72
CA VAL A 657 17.88 -23.07 -11.82
C VAL A 657 17.40 -24.46 -11.43
N ALA A 658 17.34 -24.78 -10.15
CA ALA A 658 16.97 -26.09 -9.63
C ALA A 658 15.79 -26.05 -8.63
N PRO A 659 14.59 -25.72 -9.09
CA PRO A 659 13.41 -25.65 -8.21
C PRO A 659 13.08 -26.98 -7.51
N GLU A 660 13.36 -28.11 -8.15
CA GLU A 660 13.00 -29.44 -7.63
C GLU A 660 13.83 -29.89 -6.42
N ILE A 661 14.97 -29.25 -6.16
CA ILE A 661 15.82 -29.60 -5.01
C ILE A 661 15.15 -29.20 -3.68
N LYS A 662 14.21 -28.25 -3.72
CA LYS A 662 13.56 -27.67 -2.54
C LYS A 662 12.35 -28.47 -2.04
N ASP A 663 11.65 -29.16 -2.91
CA ASP A 663 10.39 -29.86 -2.60
C ASP A 663 10.60 -31.27 -2.01
N LYS A 664 11.82 -31.63 -1.68
CA LYS A 664 12.16 -32.93 -1.05
C LYS A 664 12.41 -32.80 0.46
N LYS A 665 11.69 -31.91 1.12
CA LYS A 665 11.62 -31.87 2.59
C LYS A 665 10.35 -32.50 3.10
#